data_09730ca8a32ab4f3189231073bff6bf1
#
_entry.id   09730ca8a32ab4f3189231073bff6bf1
#
_cell.length_a   1.000
_cell.length_b   1.000
_cell.length_c   1.000
_cell.angle_alpha   90.00
_cell.angle_beta   90.00
_cell.angle_gamma   90.00
#
_symmetry.space_group_name_H-M   'P 1'
#
loop_
_entity.id
_entity.type
_entity.pdbx_description
1 polymer ?
#
loop_
_entity_poly.entity_id
_entity_poly.type
_entity_poly.pdbx_seq_one_letter_code
_entity_poly.pdbx_strand_id
1 'polypeptide(L)'
;MTNHWVDIKNADVILIMGGNAAEAHPCGFKWVTEAKAHNKAYFMVVDPRFNRSASVADFYAPIRSGSDIAFLGGVINYLLTNDKIHHEYVKAYTDFTFIVREDFKFDEGIFSGYNPEKRTYDKASWDYELGADGYVKTDATLQHPRCVFQLMKKHYARYTPEMVERVCGTPRTKFLHICEKMATTAQAGRAMTIMYALGWTQHSTGAQMLRTGAMVQLLLGNIGVAGGGMNALRGHSNIQGLTDLGLLSASLPGYLSLPGQAEQDYAKYIDVRAQKPLRANQMSYWQNYGKFHVSLMKAWYGPAATKENNWAYNYLPKLDKQYDMLQVFELMHQGKVNGYIAQGFNPIASLSNKDRVREGLAKLKFLVVMDPLATETAEFWKNHGEFNDVETAKIQTEVFRLPTTCFAEEDGAVVSSSRVLQWHWKAAEAPGEARTDIRIMSALHQRLKALYTKEGGKFPDPIQNLWWPYAHADEPSPEEVAKEYNGRALVDLVDPKDKTKVTRKAGEQLSGFGELRDDGTTISGCWIYTGAWTTAGNQMARRDNSDPTGIGNTLNWAWAWPANRRVLYNRASCDPSGKPFNPKRKLVSWNPAANGGTGGWGGADVPDFGATLAPESGAGPFIMNPEGVARFFARKGMNEGPFPEHYEPFDTPLGYNPLNPKNAKATSNPAARVFPEIWKTFGTAQEFPHVGTTYRLTEHFHFWTKHAVLNAITQPEQFVEIGEALAQEVGVKTGERIRVSSKRGHIEAVALVTKRIKAMQVDGKPLHHVGIPIHWGFTGVTKKGYLANTLTPFVGDGNTNTPEFKTFLVKVEKA
;
A
#
# COMPACT_ATOMS: atom_id res chain seq x y z
N MET A 1 0.60 2.75 7.43
CA MET A 1 1.35 3.77 8.18
C MET A 1 2.22 3.09 9.23
N THR A 2 3.45 3.54 9.42
CA THR A 2 4.29 3.08 10.54
C THR A 2 3.83 3.66 11.87
N ASN A 3 3.29 4.88 11.85
CA ASN A 3 2.78 5.60 13.02
C ASN A 3 1.26 5.82 12.88
N HIS A 4 0.54 6.02 13.98
CA HIS A 4 -0.88 6.36 13.91
C HIS A 4 -1.10 7.86 13.63
N TRP A 5 -2.33 8.24 13.23
CA TRP A 5 -2.65 9.62 12.81
C TRP A 5 -2.27 10.69 13.85
N VAL A 6 -2.60 10.44 15.13
CA VAL A 6 -2.37 11.42 16.20
C VAL A 6 -0.89 11.75 16.38
N ASP A 7 0.00 10.79 16.07
CA ASP A 7 1.44 10.96 16.23
C ASP A 7 2.04 12.02 15.29
N ILE A 8 1.36 12.37 14.20
CA ILE A 8 1.79 13.43 13.28
C ILE A 8 1.98 14.77 14.03
N LYS A 9 1.18 15.03 15.08
CA LYS A 9 1.34 16.25 15.91
C LYS A 9 2.73 16.41 16.54
N ASN A 10 3.48 15.30 16.70
CA ASN A 10 4.81 15.29 17.31
C ASN A 10 5.94 15.60 16.30
N ALA A 11 5.65 15.74 15.00
CA ALA A 11 6.67 16.01 14.00
C ALA A 11 7.27 17.42 14.14
N ASP A 12 8.58 17.55 13.86
CA ASP A 12 9.27 18.85 13.71
C ASP A 12 9.30 19.31 12.26
N VAL A 13 9.29 18.36 11.33
CA VAL A 13 9.20 18.60 9.89
C VAL A 13 8.15 17.66 9.30
N ILE A 14 7.34 18.17 8.39
CA ILE A 14 6.32 17.40 7.69
C ILE A 14 6.53 17.58 6.19
N LEU A 15 6.60 16.46 5.46
CA LEU A 15 6.57 16.46 4.01
C LEU A 15 5.30 15.76 3.53
N ILE A 16 4.50 16.44 2.71
CA ILE A 16 3.47 15.79 1.89
C ILE A 16 3.97 15.75 0.45
N MET A 17 4.11 14.55 -0.09
CA MET A 17 4.51 14.31 -1.47
C MET A 17 3.72 13.13 -2.03
N GLY A 18 3.19 13.24 -3.24
CA GLY A 18 2.31 12.22 -3.81
C GLY A 18 0.94 12.12 -3.15
N GLY A 19 0.47 13.19 -2.50
CA GLY A 19 -0.83 13.25 -1.84
C GLY A 19 -1.33 14.67 -1.58
N ASN A 20 -2.62 14.81 -1.32
CA ASN A 20 -3.27 16.08 -0.95
C ASN A 20 -4.16 15.84 0.27
N ALA A 21 -3.55 15.76 1.44
CA ALA A 21 -4.22 15.36 2.67
C ALA A 21 -5.31 16.35 3.11
N ALA A 22 -5.15 17.65 2.85
CA ALA A 22 -6.14 18.66 3.22
C ALA A 22 -7.49 18.45 2.51
N GLU A 23 -7.49 17.92 1.28
CA GLU A 23 -8.70 17.63 0.51
C GLU A 23 -9.16 16.18 0.69
N ALA A 24 -8.25 15.20 0.54
CA ALA A 24 -8.62 13.79 0.50
C ALA A 24 -8.67 13.10 1.89
N HIS A 25 -8.07 13.71 2.92
CA HIS A 25 -7.99 13.16 4.27
C HIS A 25 -8.15 14.26 5.33
N PRO A 26 -9.24 15.06 5.29
CA PRO A 26 -9.38 16.27 6.13
C PRO A 26 -9.35 15.95 7.63
N CYS A 27 -9.95 14.84 8.06
CA CYS A 27 -9.94 14.42 9.47
C CYS A 27 -8.53 14.03 9.96
N GLY A 28 -7.65 13.53 9.09
CA GLY A 28 -6.24 13.27 9.40
C GLY A 28 -5.38 14.51 9.32
N PHE A 29 -5.70 15.43 8.41
CA PHE A 29 -4.94 16.66 8.18
C PHE A 29 -4.94 17.61 9.39
N LYS A 30 -5.95 17.53 10.27
CA LYS A 30 -5.95 18.28 11.54
C LYS A 30 -4.67 18.06 12.36
N TRP A 31 -4.06 16.89 12.30
CA TRP A 31 -2.83 16.61 13.04
C TRP A 31 -1.60 17.31 12.45
N VAL A 32 -1.63 17.63 11.15
CA VAL A 32 -0.65 18.52 10.53
C VAL A 32 -0.80 19.95 11.05
N THR A 33 -2.03 20.46 11.13
CA THR A 33 -2.30 21.79 11.68
C THR A 33 -1.99 21.87 13.18
N GLU A 34 -2.24 20.82 13.95
CA GLU A 34 -1.85 20.69 15.35
C GLU A 34 -0.31 20.73 15.51
N ALA A 35 0.44 20.02 14.66
CA ALA A 35 1.90 20.08 14.66
C ALA A 35 2.42 21.50 14.40
N LYS A 36 1.81 22.22 13.45
CA LYS A 36 2.17 23.61 13.17
C LYS A 36 1.86 24.53 14.35
N ALA A 37 0.66 24.43 14.91
CA ALA A 37 0.19 25.31 15.98
C ALA A 37 0.94 25.11 17.30
N HIS A 38 1.17 23.88 17.71
CA HIS A 38 1.67 23.55 19.04
C HIS A 38 3.14 23.09 19.07
N ASN A 39 3.65 22.49 17.98
CA ASN A 39 5.03 22.03 17.88
C ASN A 39 5.89 22.87 16.92
N LYS A 40 5.33 23.91 16.31
CA LYS A 40 6.02 24.78 15.33
C LYS A 40 6.66 23.98 14.19
N ALA A 41 6.00 22.89 13.76
CA ALA A 41 6.49 22.04 12.70
C ALA A 41 6.60 22.80 11.37
N TYR A 42 7.72 22.60 10.66
CA TYR A 42 7.91 23.14 9.32
C TYR A 42 7.27 22.22 8.30
N PHE A 43 6.24 22.72 7.61
CA PHE A 43 5.43 21.91 6.70
C PHE A 43 5.75 22.21 5.24
N MET A 44 6.09 21.18 4.47
CA MET A 44 6.45 21.26 3.04
C MET A 44 5.52 20.40 2.19
N VAL A 45 5.25 20.87 0.98
CA VAL A 45 4.50 20.11 -0.04
C VAL A 45 5.27 20.09 -1.35
N VAL A 46 5.39 18.89 -1.95
CA VAL A 46 5.93 18.67 -3.29
C VAL A 46 4.84 18.00 -4.14
N ASP A 47 4.36 18.69 -5.15
CA ASP A 47 3.23 18.23 -5.98
C ASP A 47 3.25 18.94 -7.36
N PRO A 48 2.83 18.30 -8.45
CA PRO A 48 2.69 18.97 -9.75
C PRO A 48 1.72 20.16 -9.73
N ARG A 49 0.75 20.14 -8.83
CA ARG A 49 -0.32 21.13 -8.70
C ARG A 49 -0.24 21.81 -7.34
N PHE A 50 -0.36 23.13 -7.28
CA PHE A 50 -0.54 23.88 -6.03
C PHE A 50 -1.94 23.58 -5.45
N ASN A 51 -2.02 22.58 -4.58
CA ASN A 51 -3.24 22.06 -4.00
C ASN A 51 -3.57 22.69 -2.62
N ARG A 52 -4.67 22.28 -1.98
CA ARG A 52 -5.07 22.83 -0.67
C ARG A 52 -4.08 22.50 0.46
N SER A 53 -3.38 21.38 0.41
CA SER A 53 -2.29 21.12 1.35
C SER A 53 -1.15 22.13 1.17
N ALA A 54 -0.82 22.47 -0.07
CA ALA A 54 0.20 23.47 -0.38
C ALA A 54 -0.20 24.89 0.09
N SER A 55 -1.48 25.23 0.10
CA SER A 55 -1.97 26.55 0.52
C SER A 55 -1.75 26.85 2.01
N VAL A 56 -1.56 25.84 2.85
CA VAL A 56 -1.27 25.97 4.28
C VAL A 56 0.14 25.53 4.65
N ALA A 57 0.94 25.12 3.66
CA ALA A 57 2.34 24.77 3.83
C ALA A 57 3.21 26.02 4.03
N ASP A 58 4.32 25.85 4.73
CA ASP A 58 5.37 26.86 4.84
C ASP A 58 6.19 26.94 3.55
N PHE A 59 6.24 25.84 2.79
CA PHE A 59 6.98 25.78 1.53
C PHE A 59 6.34 24.84 0.51
N TYR A 60 6.36 25.26 -0.75
CA TYR A 60 5.88 24.48 -1.89
C TYR A 60 6.93 24.43 -3.01
N ALA A 61 7.14 23.22 -3.53
CA ALA A 61 7.93 23.00 -4.74
C ALA A 61 7.11 22.22 -5.78
N PRO A 62 7.11 22.66 -7.05
CA PRO A 62 6.53 21.88 -8.13
C PRO A 62 7.44 20.70 -8.49
N ILE A 63 6.83 19.62 -9.00
CA ILE A 63 7.55 18.45 -9.51
C ILE A 63 6.85 17.92 -10.77
N ARG A 64 7.61 17.44 -11.75
CA ARG A 64 7.06 16.69 -12.88
C ARG A 64 6.52 15.35 -12.40
N SER A 65 5.29 15.03 -12.75
CA SER A 65 4.68 13.73 -12.43
C SER A 65 5.54 12.58 -12.97
N GLY A 66 5.78 11.56 -12.14
CA GLY A 66 6.59 10.38 -12.48
C GLY A 66 8.11 10.55 -12.29
N SER A 67 8.59 11.66 -11.72
CA SER A 67 10.02 11.89 -11.47
C SER A 67 10.41 11.82 -9.99
N ASP A 68 9.54 11.27 -9.15
CA ASP A 68 9.67 11.28 -7.69
C ASP A 68 10.93 10.55 -7.20
N ILE A 69 11.33 9.45 -7.86
CA ILE A 69 12.58 8.74 -7.53
C ILE A 69 13.81 9.62 -7.83
N ALA A 70 13.80 10.38 -8.91
CA ALA A 70 14.89 11.31 -9.22
C ALA A 70 15.00 12.42 -8.14
N PHE A 71 13.86 12.97 -7.70
CA PHE A 71 13.81 13.97 -6.63
C PHE A 71 14.33 13.40 -5.30
N LEU A 72 13.76 12.28 -4.84
CA LEU A 72 14.13 11.67 -3.57
C LEU A 72 15.54 11.05 -3.60
N GLY A 73 15.97 10.52 -4.76
CA GLY A 73 17.35 10.09 -4.99
C GLY A 73 18.34 11.24 -4.86
N GLY A 74 17.94 12.42 -5.34
CA GLY A 74 18.70 13.66 -5.11
C GLY A 74 18.78 14.05 -3.63
N VAL A 75 17.69 13.87 -2.86
CA VAL A 75 17.73 14.07 -1.39
C VAL A 75 18.71 13.09 -0.75
N ILE A 76 18.67 11.81 -1.12
CA ILE A 76 19.62 10.79 -0.62
C ILE A 76 21.06 11.21 -0.95
N ASN A 77 21.33 11.62 -2.19
CA ASN A 77 22.65 12.12 -2.59
C ASN A 77 23.10 13.32 -1.74
N TYR A 78 22.23 14.30 -1.54
CA TYR A 78 22.52 15.47 -0.71
C TYR A 78 22.88 15.06 0.73
N LEU A 79 22.09 14.16 1.34
CA LEU A 79 22.32 13.71 2.72
C LEU A 79 23.65 12.96 2.85
N LEU A 80 23.98 12.06 1.91
CA LEU A 80 25.22 11.27 1.93
C LEU A 80 26.46 12.10 1.62
N THR A 81 26.37 13.04 0.66
CA THR A 81 27.51 13.87 0.24
C THR A 81 27.87 14.91 1.31
N ASN A 82 26.87 15.46 2.01
CA ASN A 82 27.08 16.49 3.04
C ASN A 82 27.14 15.90 4.46
N ASP A 83 27.18 14.59 4.59
CA ASP A 83 27.23 13.88 5.88
C ASP A 83 26.07 14.27 6.83
N LYS A 84 24.85 14.43 6.30
CA LYS A 84 23.64 14.85 7.02
C LYS A 84 22.73 13.64 7.33
N ILE A 85 23.29 12.61 7.97
CA ILE A 85 22.60 11.38 8.37
C ILE A 85 22.68 11.15 9.88
N HIS A 86 21.76 10.34 10.41
CA HIS A 86 21.78 9.94 11.82
C HIS A 86 22.72 8.74 12.01
N HIS A 87 24.02 8.96 12.20
CA HIS A 87 25.06 7.92 12.17
C HIS A 87 24.80 6.75 13.12
N GLU A 88 24.47 7.03 14.38
CA GLU A 88 24.22 5.98 15.36
C GLU A 88 23.04 5.10 14.96
N TYR A 89 21.93 5.71 14.52
CA TYR A 89 20.75 5.00 14.09
C TYR A 89 21.02 4.12 12.86
N VAL A 90 21.67 4.67 11.82
CA VAL A 90 21.89 3.90 10.57
C VAL A 90 22.84 2.72 10.78
N LYS A 91 23.85 2.86 11.65
CA LYS A 91 24.75 1.76 12.00
C LYS A 91 24.07 0.66 12.81
N ALA A 92 23.23 1.05 13.76
CA ALA A 92 22.59 0.11 14.68
C ALA A 92 21.37 -0.61 14.03
N TYR A 93 20.59 0.10 13.20
CA TYR A 93 19.24 -0.31 12.82
C TYR A 93 19.02 -0.49 11.32
N THR A 94 20.09 -0.41 10.50
CA THR A 94 20.00 -0.65 9.07
C THR A 94 21.08 -1.62 8.57
N ASP A 95 20.98 -2.03 7.32
CA ASP A 95 21.93 -2.92 6.65
C ASP A 95 23.18 -2.19 6.08
N PHE A 96 23.47 -0.96 6.51
CA PHE A 96 24.61 -0.18 6.01
C PHE A 96 25.95 -0.91 6.13
N THR A 97 26.13 -1.65 7.22
CA THR A 97 27.35 -2.42 7.49
C THR A 97 27.44 -3.74 6.74
N PHE A 98 26.38 -4.19 6.08
CA PHE A 98 26.29 -5.51 5.46
C PHE A 98 27.04 -5.55 4.14
N ILE A 99 27.77 -6.63 3.89
CA ILE A 99 28.53 -6.84 2.64
C ILE A 99 27.67 -7.58 1.64
N VAL A 100 27.50 -6.98 0.45
CA VAL A 100 26.76 -7.55 -0.67
C VAL A 100 27.67 -8.50 -1.46
N ARG A 101 27.10 -9.53 -2.07
CA ARG A 101 27.79 -10.50 -2.92
C ARG A 101 28.63 -9.84 -4.01
N GLU A 102 29.73 -10.48 -4.39
CA GLU A 102 30.67 -9.96 -5.38
C GLU A 102 30.11 -9.93 -6.81
N ASP A 103 29.19 -10.84 -7.11
CA ASP A 103 28.54 -10.95 -8.41
C ASP A 103 27.39 -9.94 -8.62
N PHE A 104 27.03 -9.15 -7.61
CA PHE A 104 26.10 -8.03 -7.77
C PHE A 104 26.72 -6.91 -8.60
N LYS A 105 26.02 -6.47 -9.64
CA LYS A 105 26.44 -5.38 -10.52
C LYS A 105 25.27 -4.47 -10.87
N PHE A 106 25.60 -3.24 -11.21
CA PHE A 106 24.68 -2.23 -11.76
C PHE A 106 25.39 -1.50 -12.89
N ASP A 107 24.74 -1.40 -14.03
CA ASP A 107 25.27 -0.73 -15.21
C ASP A 107 24.17 -0.04 -16.01
N GLU A 108 24.32 1.26 -16.25
CA GLU A 108 23.43 2.12 -17.03
C GLU A 108 21.93 1.82 -16.82
N GLY A 109 21.47 1.83 -15.56
CA GLY A 109 20.08 1.63 -15.19
C GLY A 109 19.61 0.18 -15.09
N ILE A 110 20.46 -0.79 -15.36
CA ILE A 110 20.13 -2.22 -15.31
C ILE A 110 20.98 -2.93 -14.25
N PHE A 111 20.31 -3.72 -13.42
CA PHE A 111 20.96 -4.56 -12.42
C PHE A 111 21.37 -5.94 -13.03
N SER A 112 22.31 -6.63 -12.37
CA SER A 112 22.73 -7.97 -12.76
C SER A 112 21.56 -8.95 -12.82
N GLY A 113 21.60 -9.89 -13.77
CA GLY A 113 20.60 -10.94 -13.96
C GLY A 113 19.41 -10.56 -14.86
N TYR A 114 19.46 -9.44 -15.57
CA TYR A 114 18.35 -9.01 -16.43
C TYR A 114 18.16 -9.88 -17.67
N ASN A 115 16.94 -10.31 -17.90
CA ASN A 115 16.48 -10.97 -19.11
C ASN A 115 15.54 -10.01 -19.90
N PRO A 116 16.00 -9.43 -21.02
CA PRO A 116 15.25 -8.46 -21.77
C PRO A 116 14.00 -9.03 -22.49
N GLU A 117 14.04 -10.29 -22.89
CA GLU A 117 12.91 -10.94 -23.57
C GLU A 117 11.73 -11.15 -22.61
N LYS A 118 12.02 -11.58 -21.38
CA LYS A 118 11.03 -11.83 -20.34
C LYS A 118 10.71 -10.58 -19.52
N ARG A 119 11.50 -9.51 -19.60
CA ARG A 119 11.44 -8.32 -18.74
C ARG A 119 11.46 -8.70 -17.26
N THR A 120 12.39 -9.57 -16.89
CA THR A 120 12.56 -10.09 -15.52
C THR A 120 14.02 -10.16 -15.15
N TYR A 121 14.28 -10.33 -13.86
CA TYR A 121 15.63 -10.52 -13.33
C TYR A 121 15.81 -11.91 -12.69
N ASP A 122 16.93 -12.56 -12.96
CA ASP A 122 17.49 -13.54 -12.04
C ASP A 122 18.13 -12.78 -10.87
N LYS A 123 17.59 -12.99 -9.69
CA LYS A 123 17.96 -12.26 -8.47
C LYS A 123 19.03 -12.97 -7.64
N ALA A 124 19.69 -14.00 -8.16
CA ALA A 124 20.67 -14.80 -7.41
C ALA A 124 21.80 -13.94 -6.81
N SER A 125 22.27 -12.94 -7.57
CA SER A 125 23.30 -12.00 -7.12
C SER A 125 22.82 -10.92 -6.13
N TRP A 126 21.50 -10.75 -5.96
CA TRP A 126 20.93 -9.72 -5.09
C TRP A 126 20.82 -10.22 -3.66
N ASP A 127 21.94 -10.48 -3.03
CA ASP A 127 21.97 -11.02 -1.67
C ASP A 127 23.22 -10.53 -0.91
N TYR A 128 23.24 -10.78 0.40
CA TYR A 128 24.41 -10.52 1.22
C TYR A 128 25.40 -11.67 1.12
N GLU A 129 26.68 -11.37 1.39
CA GLU A 129 27.72 -12.36 1.59
C GLU A 129 27.59 -12.95 3.01
N LEU A 130 27.54 -14.28 3.12
CA LEU A 130 27.41 -14.98 4.39
C LEU A 130 28.78 -15.50 4.85
N GLY A 131 29.01 -15.52 6.16
CA GLY A 131 30.12 -16.19 6.79
C GLY A 131 29.92 -17.70 6.86
N ALA A 132 30.96 -18.42 7.35
CA ALA A 132 30.89 -19.86 7.56
C ALA A 132 29.84 -20.26 8.63
N ASP A 133 29.48 -19.34 9.50
CA ASP A 133 28.44 -19.48 10.53
C ASP A 133 26.99 -19.31 9.97
N GLY A 134 26.86 -18.99 8.68
CA GLY A 134 25.58 -18.72 8.03
C GLY A 134 25.00 -17.32 8.27
N TYR A 135 25.69 -16.47 9.00
CA TYR A 135 25.29 -15.09 9.24
C TYR A 135 25.91 -14.12 8.20
N VAL A 136 25.28 -12.93 8.09
CA VAL A 136 25.74 -11.91 7.16
C VAL A 136 27.10 -11.33 7.60
N LYS A 137 28.03 -11.21 6.65
CA LYS A 137 29.31 -10.50 6.88
C LYS A 137 29.07 -9.00 6.99
N THR A 138 29.75 -8.36 7.93
CA THR A 138 29.59 -6.93 8.20
C THR A 138 30.94 -6.20 8.22
N ASP A 139 30.90 -4.91 7.88
CA ASP A 139 32.01 -3.98 8.08
C ASP A 139 31.52 -2.76 8.88
N ALA A 140 31.81 -2.74 10.16
CA ALA A 140 31.46 -1.64 11.06
C ALA A 140 32.15 -0.30 10.73
N THR A 141 33.26 -0.35 9.95
CA THR A 141 33.99 0.84 9.51
C THR A 141 33.31 1.55 8.34
N LEU A 142 32.43 0.87 7.62
CA LEU A 142 31.74 1.33 6.39
C LEU A 142 32.71 1.62 5.24
N GLN A 143 33.93 1.03 5.23
CA GLN A 143 34.95 1.27 4.22
C GLN A 143 34.99 0.18 3.14
N HIS A 144 34.48 -1.00 3.42
CA HIS A 144 34.46 -2.10 2.46
C HIS A 144 33.68 -1.69 1.20
N PRO A 145 34.24 -1.81 -0.02
CA PRO A 145 33.63 -1.28 -1.25
C PRO A 145 32.28 -1.92 -1.61
N ARG A 146 32.00 -3.11 -1.09
CA ARG A 146 30.75 -3.84 -1.28
C ARG A 146 29.81 -3.74 -0.07
N CYS A 147 30.12 -2.96 0.97
CA CYS A 147 29.12 -2.70 2.00
C CYS A 147 27.98 -1.85 1.44
N VAL A 148 26.76 -2.05 1.93
CA VAL A 148 25.55 -1.37 1.44
C VAL A 148 25.74 0.15 1.41
N PHE A 149 26.41 0.72 2.41
CA PHE A 149 26.71 2.15 2.47
C PHE A 149 27.50 2.64 1.25
N GLN A 150 28.60 1.97 0.87
CA GLN A 150 29.45 2.37 -0.26
C GLN A 150 28.73 2.17 -1.60
N LEU A 151 28.00 1.06 -1.73
CA LEU A 151 27.18 0.82 -2.92
C LEU A 151 26.11 1.90 -3.08
N MET A 152 25.46 2.30 -2.00
CA MET A 152 24.44 3.35 -2.00
C MET A 152 25.03 4.72 -2.36
N LYS A 153 26.19 5.09 -1.78
CA LYS A 153 26.91 6.32 -2.16
C LYS A 153 27.20 6.36 -3.66
N LYS A 154 27.73 5.27 -4.22
CA LYS A 154 28.05 5.15 -5.65
C LYS A 154 26.78 5.26 -6.50
N HIS A 155 25.70 4.58 -6.10
CA HIS A 155 24.45 4.54 -6.85
C HIS A 155 23.82 5.94 -6.94
N TYR A 156 23.69 6.65 -5.81
CA TYR A 156 23.03 7.95 -5.76
C TYR A 156 23.92 9.14 -6.12
N ALA A 157 25.21 8.97 -6.32
CA ALA A 157 26.11 10.06 -6.78
C ALA A 157 25.66 10.68 -8.11
N ARG A 158 24.92 9.95 -8.95
CA ARG A 158 24.36 10.42 -10.23
C ARG A 158 23.18 11.39 -10.07
N TYR A 159 22.52 11.39 -8.92
CA TYR A 159 21.33 12.20 -8.63
C TYR A 159 21.73 13.56 -8.06
N THR A 160 22.46 14.33 -8.86
CA THR A 160 22.90 15.68 -8.45
C THR A 160 21.74 16.68 -8.43
N PRO A 161 21.85 17.82 -7.72
CA PRO A 161 20.84 18.87 -7.76
C PRO A 161 20.50 19.36 -9.18
N GLU A 162 21.50 19.39 -10.07
CA GLU A 162 21.32 19.76 -11.49
C GLU A 162 20.51 18.70 -12.23
N MET A 163 20.76 17.41 -11.95
CA MET A 163 19.99 16.32 -12.54
C MET A 163 18.53 16.35 -12.04
N VAL A 164 18.32 16.65 -10.75
CA VAL A 164 16.96 16.84 -10.20
C VAL A 164 16.23 17.98 -10.91
N GLU A 165 16.86 19.15 -11.06
CA GLU A 165 16.25 20.26 -11.77
C GLU A 165 15.90 19.89 -13.21
N ARG A 166 16.83 19.25 -13.91
CA ARG A 166 16.67 18.83 -15.31
C ARG A 166 15.53 17.82 -15.49
N VAL A 167 15.44 16.80 -14.64
CA VAL A 167 14.47 15.69 -14.75
C VAL A 167 13.13 16.07 -14.15
N CYS A 168 13.13 16.70 -12.97
CA CYS A 168 11.91 16.97 -12.20
C CYS A 168 11.27 18.31 -12.52
N GLY A 169 12.00 19.22 -13.18
CA GLY A 169 11.54 20.59 -13.39
C GLY A 169 11.38 21.40 -12.10
N THR A 170 11.86 20.87 -10.98
CA THR A 170 11.88 21.58 -9.70
C THR A 170 13.08 22.53 -9.68
N PRO A 171 12.89 23.83 -9.46
CA PRO A 171 14.02 24.77 -9.37
C PRO A 171 15.03 24.34 -8.32
N ARG A 172 16.31 24.32 -8.68
CA ARG A 172 17.42 23.86 -7.82
C ARG A 172 17.41 24.49 -6.42
N THR A 173 17.13 25.81 -6.34
CA THR A 173 17.04 26.51 -5.06
C THR A 173 15.93 25.97 -4.16
N LYS A 174 14.79 25.63 -4.74
CA LYS A 174 13.68 25.02 -3.98
C LYS A 174 14.01 23.61 -3.53
N PHE A 175 14.65 22.84 -4.40
CA PHE A 175 15.10 21.49 -4.08
C PHE A 175 16.09 21.49 -2.89
N LEU A 176 17.14 22.34 -2.97
CA LEU A 176 18.14 22.44 -1.91
C LEU A 176 17.52 22.92 -0.58
N HIS A 177 16.59 23.86 -0.62
CA HIS A 177 15.86 24.29 0.59
C HIS A 177 15.11 23.12 1.26
N ILE A 178 14.45 22.26 0.49
CA ILE A 178 13.80 21.06 1.02
C ILE A 178 14.84 20.12 1.64
N CYS A 179 15.95 19.86 0.97
CA CYS A 179 17.03 19.02 1.50
C CYS A 179 17.56 19.53 2.85
N GLU A 180 17.80 20.85 2.94
CA GLU A 180 18.27 21.49 4.17
C GLU A 180 17.27 21.30 5.32
N LYS A 181 15.97 21.54 5.07
CA LYS A 181 14.93 21.35 6.10
C LYS A 181 14.81 19.90 6.55
N MET A 182 14.85 18.95 5.63
CA MET A 182 14.85 17.53 5.96
C MET A 182 16.07 17.13 6.77
N ALA A 183 17.27 17.60 6.40
CA ALA A 183 18.52 17.33 7.08
C ALA A 183 18.54 17.78 8.55
N THR A 184 17.72 18.76 8.94
CA THR A 184 17.62 19.18 10.36
C THR A 184 17.11 18.07 11.27
N THR A 185 16.53 17.00 10.75
CA THR A 185 16.00 15.88 11.52
C THR A 185 16.97 14.70 11.63
N ALA A 186 18.16 14.78 11.05
CA ALA A 186 19.25 13.84 11.30
C ALA A 186 19.82 13.92 12.74
N GLN A 187 19.41 14.93 13.49
CA GLN A 187 19.81 15.12 14.89
C GLN A 187 18.92 14.30 15.83
N ALA A 188 19.54 13.71 16.83
CA ALA A 188 18.82 13.02 17.88
C ALA A 188 17.74 13.93 18.52
N GLY A 189 16.55 13.39 18.70
CA GLY A 189 15.44 14.10 19.31
C GLY A 189 14.57 14.96 18.39
N ARG A 190 14.93 15.11 17.12
CA ARG A 190 14.06 15.70 16.09
C ARG A 190 13.51 14.62 15.17
N ALA A 191 12.33 14.87 14.60
CA ALA A 191 11.68 13.89 13.74
C ALA A 191 10.94 14.55 12.56
N MET A 192 11.00 13.87 11.41
CA MET A 192 10.21 14.20 10.22
C MET A 192 9.24 13.09 9.90
N THR A 193 8.01 13.46 9.56
CA THR A 193 7.04 12.53 8.96
C THR A 193 6.88 12.79 7.46
N ILE A 194 6.78 11.71 6.68
CA ILE A 194 6.38 11.75 5.26
C ILE A 194 4.95 11.21 5.15
N MET A 195 4.07 12.01 4.53
CA MET A 195 2.70 11.63 4.22
C MET A 195 2.56 11.52 2.70
N TYR A 196 2.05 10.40 2.22
CA TYR A 196 1.86 10.13 0.80
C TYR A 196 0.55 9.40 0.52
N ALA A 197 0.11 9.43 -0.73
CA ALA A 197 -1.07 8.71 -1.17
C ALA A 197 -0.88 8.13 -2.59
N LEU A 198 -1.95 8.14 -3.38
CA LEU A 198 -1.98 7.54 -4.72
C LEU A 198 -1.09 8.26 -5.75
N GLY A 199 -0.66 9.49 -5.46
CA GLY A 199 0.31 10.21 -6.29
C GLY A 199 1.68 9.52 -6.38
N TRP A 200 2.01 8.65 -5.42
CA TRP A 200 3.18 7.78 -5.49
C TRP A 200 2.83 6.36 -5.95
N THR A 201 1.74 5.78 -5.42
CA THR A 201 1.45 4.36 -5.65
C THR A 201 0.95 4.05 -7.06
N GLN A 202 0.36 5.02 -7.75
CA GLN A 202 -0.25 4.82 -9.06
C GLN A 202 0.68 5.22 -10.22
N HIS A 203 1.92 4.71 -10.16
CA HIS A 203 2.95 4.82 -11.20
C HIS A 203 3.53 3.45 -11.54
N SER A 204 4.10 3.31 -12.72
CA SER A 204 4.84 2.09 -13.13
C SER A 204 6.10 1.83 -12.31
N THR A 205 6.51 2.77 -11.45
CA THR A 205 7.63 2.68 -10.49
C THR A 205 7.18 2.97 -9.05
N GLY A 206 5.88 2.86 -8.76
CA GLY A 206 5.28 3.31 -7.49
C GLY A 206 5.88 2.66 -6.25
N ALA A 207 6.13 1.36 -6.26
CA ALA A 207 6.72 0.65 -5.12
C ALA A 207 8.13 1.19 -4.78
N GLN A 208 8.94 1.51 -5.78
CA GLN A 208 10.27 2.08 -5.56
C GLN A 208 10.21 3.57 -5.15
N MET A 209 9.20 4.33 -5.57
CA MET A 209 8.96 5.69 -5.03
C MET A 209 8.75 5.66 -3.52
N LEU A 210 7.87 4.76 -3.04
CA LEU A 210 7.62 4.56 -1.61
C LEU A 210 8.89 4.18 -0.87
N ARG A 211 9.66 3.27 -1.44
CA ARG A 211 10.90 2.80 -0.87
C ARG A 211 11.95 3.89 -0.78
N THR A 212 12.07 4.74 -1.80
CA THR A 212 13.00 5.88 -1.79
C THR A 212 12.67 6.85 -0.64
N GLY A 213 11.37 7.15 -0.43
CA GLY A 213 10.93 7.94 0.71
C GLY A 213 11.27 7.30 2.06
N ALA A 214 11.08 5.97 2.18
CA ALA A 214 11.45 5.23 3.39
C ALA A 214 12.98 5.25 3.64
N MET A 215 13.79 5.16 2.58
CA MET A 215 15.26 5.25 2.68
C MET A 215 15.71 6.63 3.18
N VAL A 216 15.07 7.70 2.72
CA VAL A 216 15.32 9.06 3.28
C VAL A 216 15.01 9.09 4.76
N GLN A 217 13.86 8.54 5.20
CA GLN A 217 13.48 8.48 6.61
C GLN A 217 14.46 7.65 7.46
N LEU A 218 14.98 6.56 6.92
CA LEU A 218 15.99 5.72 7.59
C LEU A 218 17.33 6.44 7.74
N LEU A 219 17.78 7.17 6.71
CA LEU A 219 19.00 7.99 6.79
C LEU A 219 18.92 9.04 7.90
N LEU A 220 17.74 9.61 8.09
CA LEU A 220 17.46 10.65 9.07
C LEU A 220 17.09 10.10 10.46
N GLY A 221 17.00 8.77 10.65
CA GLY A 221 16.63 8.14 11.91
C GLY A 221 15.16 8.33 12.30
N ASN A 222 14.25 8.49 11.35
CA ASN A 222 12.86 8.86 11.58
C ASN A 222 11.88 7.68 11.62
N ILE A 223 12.31 6.43 11.43
CA ILE A 223 11.45 5.25 11.55
C ILE A 223 11.50 4.71 12.98
N GLY A 224 10.33 4.43 13.54
CA GLY A 224 10.19 3.91 14.90
C GLY A 224 10.21 4.99 15.99
N VAL A 225 10.17 6.26 15.64
CA VAL A 225 10.21 7.40 16.58
C VAL A 225 8.89 8.18 16.55
N ALA A 226 8.55 8.84 17.65
CA ALA A 226 7.38 9.70 17.73
C ALA A 226 7.55 10.93 16.84
N GLY A 227 6.53 11.23 16.03
CA GLY A 227 6.54 12.32 15.04
C GLY A 227 7.29 11.98 13.75
N GLY A 228 7.79 10.76 13.63
CA GLY A 228 8.47 10.24 12.45
C GLY A 228 7.55 9.43 11.51
N GLY A 229 8.18 8.52 10.80
CA GLY A 229 7.50 7.46 10.05
C GLY A 229 7.14 7.78 8.60
N MET A 230 6.63 6.72 7.96
CA MET A 230 6.03 6.74 6.62
C MET A 230 4.53 6.58 6.76
N ASN A 231 3.78 7.57 6.33
CA ASN A 231 2.34 7.66 6.56
C ASN A 231 1.56 7.54 5.25
N ALA A 232 1.18 6.29 4.91
CA ALA A 232 0.35 5.98 3.77
C ALA A 232 -1.10 6.45 4.00
N LEU A 233 -1.56 7.41 3.24
CA LEU A 233 -2.92 7.93 3.30
C LEU A 233 -3.81 7.09 2.38
N ARG A 234 -4.53 6.11 2.97
CA ARG A 234 -5.40 5.20 2.21
C ARG A 234 -6.69 5.92 1.82
N GLY A 235 -7.17 5.72 0.60
CA GLY A 235 -8.37 6.41 0.11
C GLY A 235 -9.67 5.82 0.65
N HIS A 236 -9.80 4.49 0.61
CA HIS A 236 -10.97 3.79 1.11
C HIS A 236 -10.91 3.59 2.63
N SER A 237 -12.06 3.70 3.33
CA SER A 237 -12.13 3.64 4.80
C SER A 237 -11.60 2.34 5.40
N ASN A 238 -11.78 1.21 4.73
CA ASN A 238 -11.37 -0.12 5.19
C ASN A 238 -10.36 -0.81 4.27
N ILE A 239 -9.63 -0.09 3.40
CA ILE A 239 -8.68 -0.74 2.49
C ILE A 239 -7.54 -1.44 3.24
N GLN A 240 -7.14 -0.95 4.40
CA GLN A 240 -6.17 -1.61 5.24
C GLN A 240 -6.70 -2.97 5.71
N GLY A 241 -7.94 -3.02 6.23
CA GLY A 241 -8.56 -4.26 6.69
C GLY A 241 -8.76 -5.28 5.57
N LEU A 242 -9.20 -4.85 4.39
CA LEU A 242 -9.35 -5.74 3.23
C LEU A 242 -8.02 -6.38 2.83
N THR A 243 -6.93 -5.61 2.78
CA THR A 243 -5.60 -6.16 2.48
C THR A 243 -5.09 -7.10 3.58
N ASP A 244 -5.34 -6.79 4.83
CA ASP A 244 -4.99 -7.64 5.97
C ASP A 244 -5.67 -9.00 5.91
N LEU A 245 -6.90 -9.05 5.36
CA LEU A 245 -7.71 -10.27 5.24
C LEU A 245 -7.49 -11.03 3.91
N GLY A 246 -6.47 -10.67 3.14
CA GLY A 246 -6.09 -11.44 1.95
C GLY A 246 -6.82 -11.05 0.67
N LEU A 247 -7.29 -9.80 0.52
CA LEU A 247 -7.93 -9.31 -0.71
C LEU A 247 -7.01 -9.37 -1.94
N LEU A 248 -5.70 -9.38 -1.76
CA LEU A 248 -4.73 -9.53 -2.85
C LEU A 248 -4.73 -10.95 -3.38
N SER A 249 -4.68 -11.13 -4.70
CA SER A 249 -4.89 -12.41 -5.39
C SER A 249 -3.94 -13.56 -5.01
N ALA A 250 -2.77 -13.25 -4.47
CA ALA A 250 -1.77 -14.23 -4.05
C ALA A 250 -1.65 -14.35 -2.51
N SER A 251 -2.57 -13.74 -1.75
CA SER A 251 -2.48 -13.64 -0.30
C SER A 251 -3.57 -14.43 0.39
N LEU A 252 -3.21 -15.00 1.54
CA LEU A 252 -4.10 -15.44 2.59
C LEU A 252 -4.20 -14.37 3.69
N PRO A 253 -5.19 -14.44 4.60
CA PRO A 253 -5.29 -13.52 5.73
C PRO A 253 -3.98 -13.38 6.52
N GLY A 254 -3.69 -12.17 6.97
CA GLY A 254 -2.46 -11.87 7.71
C GLY A 254 -1.19 -11.86 6.86
N TYR A 255 -1.31 -11.57 5.56
CA TYR A 255 -0.19 -11.56 4.60
C TYR A 255 0.52 -12.91 4.44
N LEU A 256 -0.14 -14.00 4.77
CA LEU A 256 0.33 -15.32 4.38
C LEU A 256 0.17 -15.48 2.86
N SER A 257 0.92 -16.38 2.25
CA SER A 257 0.94 -16.52 0.79
C SER A 257 0.17 -17.75 0.34
N LEU A 258 -0.65 -17.62 -0.69
CA LEU A 258 -1.11 -18.79 -1.44
C LEU A 258 0.10 -19.55 -2.00
N PRO A 259 0.07 -20.90 -2.02
CA PRO A 259 1.14 -21.66 -2.65
C PRO A 259 1.15 -21.50 -4.17
N GLY A 260 2.33 -21.59 -4.75
CA GLY A 260 2.50 -21.71 -6.20
C GLY A 260 2.33 -23.16 -6.67
N GLN A 261 2.09 -23.34 -7.97
CA GLN A 261 1.88 -24.67 -8.59
C GLN A 261 3.06 -25.62 -8.36
N ALA A 262 4.29 -25.12 -8.26
CA ALA A 262 5.48 -25.91 -7.96
C ALA A 262 5.58 -26.33 -6.47
N GLU A 263 4.79 -25.74 -5.58
CA GLU A 263 4.87 -25.96 -4.13
C GLU A 263 3.88 -27.06 -3.70
N GLN A 264 4.14 -28.30 -4.09
CA GLN A 264 3.31 -29.45 -3.74
C GLN A 264 3.63 -30.02 -2.34
N ASP A 265 4.84 -29.76 -1.83
CA ASP A 265 5.32 -30.23 -0.53
C ASP A 265 5.04 -29.16 0.56
N TYR A 266 4.19 -29.53 1.52
CA TYR A 266 3.81 -28.64 2.62
C TYR A 266 4.98 -28.22 3.51
N ALA A 267 5.88 -29.16 3.82
CA ALA A 267 7.01 -28.86 4.69
C ALA A 267 7.96 -27.84 4.03
N LYS A 268 8.21 -27.98 2.73
CA LYS A 268 8.99 -26.98 1.95
C LYS A 268 8.27 -25.65 1.87
N TYR A 269 6.94 -25.65 1.66
CA TYR A 269 6.14 -24.43 1.66
C TYR A 269 6.31 -23.63 2.97
N ILE A 270 6.28 -24.30 4.11
CA ILE A 270 6.48 -23.67 5.42
C ILE A 270 7.93 -23.23 5.60
N ASP A 271 8.92 -24.07 5.31
CA ASP A 271 10.36 -23.79 5.53
C ASP A 271 10.83 -22.55 4.76
N VAL A 272 10.41 -22.40 3.50
CA VAL A 272 10.75 -21.23 2.67
C VAL A 272 10.22 -19.93 3.26
N ARG A 273 9.07 -19.97 3.94
CA ARG A 273 8.39 -18.79 4.50
C ARG A 273 8.76 -18.52 5.96
N ALA A 274 9.13 -19.55 6.70
CA ALA A 274 9.66 -19.43 8.05
C ALA A 274 11.12 -18.95 7.99
N GLN A 275 11.30 -17.66 7.77
CA GLN A 275 12.60 -17.04 7.51
C GLN A 275 13.61 -17.31 8.64
N LYS A 276 14.75 -17.91 8.31
CA LYS A 276 15.85 -18.15 9.25
C LYS A 276 16.56 -16.83 9.59
N PRO A 277 17.01 -16.65 10.85
CA PRO A 277 17.78 -15.48 11.23
C PRO A 277 19.04 -15.32 10.40
N LEU A 278 19.39 -14.10 10.02
CA LEU A 278 20.63 -13.76 9.30
C LEU A 278 21.68 -13.10 10.21
N ARG A 279 21.36 -12.93 11.48
CA ARG A 279 22.26 -12.48 12.55
C ARG A 279 21.95 -13.24 13.83
N ALA A 280 22.93 -13.36 14.69
CA ALA A 280 22.74 -13.97 16.01
C ALA A 280 21.65 -13.26 16.81
N ASN A 281 20.85 -14.01 17.56
CA ASN A 281 19.78 -13.52 18.43
C ASN A 281 18.64 -12.77 17.70
N GLN A 282 18.61 -12.76 16.38
CA GLN A 282 17.53 -12.14 15.66
C GLN A 282 16.29 -13.00 15.61
N MET A 283 15.14 -12.35 15.57
CA MET A 283 13.83 -12.98 15.44
C MET A 283 12.97 -12.17 14.49
N SER A 284 12.14 -12.86 13.71
CA SER A 284 11.12 -12.23 12.88
C SER A 284 9.77 -12.89 13.15
N TYR A 285 8.69 -12.17 12.94
CA TYR A 285 7.34 -12.76 13.06
C TYR A 285 7.15 -13.94 12.11
N TRP A 286 7.82 -13.92 10.95
CA TRP A 286 7.73 -14.98 9.98
C TRP A 286 8.36 -16.31 10.41
N GLN A 287 9.17 -16.34 11.47
CA GLN A 287 9.60 -17.61 12.10
C GLN A 287 8.41 -18.40 12.68
N ASN A 288 7.30 -17.72 12.96
CA ASN A 288 6.06 -18.33 13.43
C ASN A 288 5.10 -18.67 12.27
N TYR A 289 5.56 -18.67 11.02
CA TYR A 289 4.71 -18.87 9.84
C TYR A 289 3.85 -20.14 9.96
N GLY A 290 4.43 -21.25 10.42
CA GLY A 290 3.70 -22.49 10.66
C GLY A 290 2.54 -22.32 11.63
N LYS A 291 2.75 -21.61 12.76
CA LYS A 291 1.71 -21.34 13.76
C LYS A 291 0.56 -20.52 13.18
N PHE A 292 0.88 -19.50 12.39
CA PHE A 292 -0.11 -18.65 11.74
C PHE A 292 -0.91 -19.43 10.70
N HIS A 293 -0.22 -20.21 9.85
CA HIS A 293 -0.84 -20.99 8.80
C HIS A 293 -1.72 -22.11 9.35
N VAL A 294 -1.23 -22.91 10.30
CA VAL A 294 -2.01 -24.00 10.92
C VAL A 294 -3.25 -23.45 11.61
N SER A 295 -3.11 -22.36 12.37
CA SER A 295 -4.26 -21.73 13.04
C SER A 295 -5.31 -21.19 12.06
N LEU A 296 -4.88 -20.66 10.90
CA LEU A 296 -5.78 -20.25 9.83
C LEU A 296 -6.51 -21.44 9.20
N MET A 297 -5.78 -22.49 8.85
CA MET A 297 -6.39 -23.70 8.24
C MET A 297 -7.36 -24.38 9.20
N LYS A 298 -7.05 -24.37 10.51
CA LYS A 298 -7.97 -24.83 11.55
C LYS A 298 -9.19 -23.92 11.70
N ALA A 299 -9.08 -22.62 11.48
CA ALA A 299 -10.23 -21.70 11.46
C ALA A 299 -11.16 -22.02 10.27
N TRP A 300 -10.58 -22.28 9.09
CA TRP A 300 -11.36 -22.54 7.88
C TRP A 300 -11.93 -23.95 7.77
N TYR A 301 -11.18 -24.98 8.21
CA TYR A 301 -11.54 -26.37 7.99
C TYR A 301 -11.77 -27.17 9.28
N GLY A 302 -11.61 -26.55 10.44
CA GLY A 302 -11.93 -27.14 11.73
C GLY A 302 -11.45 -28.57 11.90
N PRO A 303 -12.38 -29.54 12.16
CA PRO A 303 -12.04 -30.95 12.29
C PRO A 303 -11.39 -31.57 11.03
N ALA A 304 -11.70 -31.09 9.84
CA ALA A 304 -11.14 -31.62 8.61
C ALA A 304 -9.68 -31.24 8.36
N ALA A 305 -9.15 -30.19 9.03
CA ALA A 305 -7.73 -29.86 8.99
C ALA A 305 -6.98 -30.66 10.07
N THR A 306 -6.26 -31.70 9.67
CA THR A 306 -5.50 -32.58 10.56
C THR A 306 -4.03 -32.62 10.20
N LYS A 307 -3.18 -33.11 11.11
CA LYS A 307 -1.73 -33.24 10.82
C LYS A 307 -1.47 -34.24 9.70
N GLU A 308 -2.26 -35.28 9.58
CA GLU A 308 -2.14 -36.36 8.60
C GLU A 308 -2.40 -35.86 7.17
N ASN A 309 -3.26 -34.83 7.01
CA ASN A 309 -3.55 -34.23 5.71
C ASN A 309 -2.85 -32.87 5.52
N ASN A 310 -1.77 -32.60 6.27
CA ASN A 310 -1.02 -31.36 6.24
C ASN A 310 -1.92 -30.13 6.47
N TRP A 311 -2.85 -30.25 7.42
CA TRP A 311 -3.78 -29.18 7.79
C TRP A 311 -4.67 -28.71 6.65
N ALA A 312 -5.14 -29.64 5.82
CA ALA A 312 -5.92 -29.37 4.62
C ALA A 312 -5.19 -28.49 3.56
N TYR A 313 -3.86 -28.49 3.54
CA TYR A 313 -3.04 -27.71 2.59
C TYR A 313 -3.44 -27.90 1.13
N ASN A 314 -3.84 -29.12 0.76
CA ASN A 314 -4.28 -29.43 -0.60
C ASN A 314 -5.67 -28.88 -0.96
N TYR A 315 -6.40 -28.29 0.00
CA TYR A 315 -7.64 -27.55 -0.27
C TYR A 315 -7.36 -26.13 -0.79
N LEU A 316 -6.16 -25.61 -0.58
CA LEU A 316 -5.77 -24.31 -1.11
C LEU A 316 -5.49 -24.39 -2.61
N PRO A 317 -5.92 -23.39 -3.38
CA PRO A 317 -5.53 -23.25 -4.79
C PRO A 317 -4.01 -23.04 -4.88
N LYS A 318 -3.39 -23.63 -5.91
CA LYS A 318 -1.97 -23.47 -6.20
C LYS A 318 -1.83 -22.66 -7.49
N LEU A 319 -1.27 -21.46 -7.37
CA LEU A 319 -1.24 -20.49 -8.45
C LEU A 319 -0.16 -20.82 -9.49
N ASP A 320 -0.52 -20.85 -10.76
CA ASP A 320 0.43 -20.97 -11.89
C ASP A 320 1.09 -19.63 -12.24
N LYS A 321 0.46 -18.51 -11.87
CA LYS A 321 0.94 -17.14 -12.07
C LYS A 321 0.26 -16.17 -11.10
N GLN A 322 0.71 -14.94 -11.11
CA GLN A 322 0.05 -13.88 -10.36
C GLN A 322 -1.22 -13.38 -11.11
N TYR A 323 -2.35 -13.41 -10.42
CA TYR A 323 -3.66 -12.96 -10.93
C TYR A 323 -4.00 -11.57 -10.36
N ASP A 324 -3.12 -10.60 -10.64
CA ASP A 324 -3.41 -9.21 -10.32
C ASP A 324 -4.47 -8.63 -11.27
N MET A 325 -4.92 -7.43 -10.95
CA MET A 325 -5.98 -6.73 -11.65
C MET A 325 -5.76 -6.63 -13.17
N LEU A 326 -4.56 -6.25 -13.61
CA LEU A 326 -4.26 -6.14 -15.04
C LEU A 326 -4.30 -7.52 -15.72
N GLN A 327 -3.76 -8.56 -15.06
CA GLN A 327 -3.77 -9.92 -15.59
C GLN A 327 -5.19 -10.48 -15.73
N VAL A 328 -6.05 -10.25 -14.74
CA VAL A 328 -7.43 -10.76 -14.76
C VAL A 328 -8.22 -10.10 -15.88
N PHE A 329 -8.14 -8.77 -16.05
CA PHE A 329 -8.85 -8.08 -17.13
C PHE A 329 -8.25 -8.36 -18.51
N GLU A 330 -6.96 -8.64 -18.60
CA GLU A 330 -6.36 -9.17 -19.83
C GLU A 330 -6.92 -10.54 -20.19
N LEU A 331 -7.06 -11.45 -19.24
CA LEU A 331 -7.69 -12.76 -19.47
C LEU A 331 -9.17 -12.65 -19.84
N MET A 332 -9.90 -11.70 -19.26
CA MET A 332 -11.28 -11.39 -19.69
C MET A 332 -11.30 -10.90 -21.14
N HIS A 333 -10.41 -9.98 -21.49
CA HIS A 333 -10.29 -9.47 -22.87
C HIS A 333 -9.94 -10.58 -23.87
N GLN A 334 -9.21 -11.62 -23.44
CA GLN A 334 -8.91 -12.82 -24.23
C GLN A 334 -10.05 -13.85 -24.24
N GLY A 335 -11.17 -13.61 -23.54
CA GLY A 335 -12.30 -14.54 -23.43
C GLY A 335 -12.01 -15.79 -22.59
N LYS A 336 -11.02 -15.74 -21.70
CA LYS A 336 -10.59 -16.86 -20.85
C LYS A 336 -11.24 -16.89 -19.47
N VAL A 337 -12.11 -15.94 -19.15
CA VAL A 337 -12.85 -15.84 -17.91
C VAL A 337 -14.34 -15.98 -18.20
N ASN A 338 -15.01 -16.90 -17.51
CA ASN A 338 -16.44 -17.15 -17.72
C ASN A 338 -17.32 -16.19 -16.91
N GLY A 339 -16.96 -15.91 -15.67
CA GLY A 339 -17.76 -15.10 -14.76
C GLY A 339 -16.90 -14.20 -13.86
N TYR A 340 -17.49 -13.10 -13.40
CA TYR A 340 -16.84 -12.17 -12.50
C TYR A 340 -17.82 -11.65 -11.46
N ILE A 341 -17.36 -11.53 -10.21
CA ILE A 341 -18.13 -10.92 -9.12
C ILE A 341 -17.45 -9.61 -8.76
N ALA A 342 -18.11 -8.50 -9.01
CA ALA A 342 -17.69 -7.15 -8.63
C ALA A 342 -18.38 -6.75 -7.32
N GLN A 343 -17.69 -6.93 -6.21
CA GLN A 343 -18.21 -6.60 -4.88
C GLN A 343 -17.64 -5.27 -4.40
N GLY A 344 -18.51 -4.24 -4.29
CA GLY A 344 -18.12 -2.89 -3.91
C GLY A 344 -17.05 -2.29 -4.83
N PHE A 345 -17.00 -2.69 -6.08
CA PHE A 345 -15.98 -2.32 -7.04
C PHE A 345 -16.56 -1.95 -8.40
N ASN A 346 -16.13 -0.80 -8.92
CA ASN A 346 -16.55 -0.29 -10.23
C ASN A 346 -15.38 -0.28 -11.22
N PRO A 347 -14.98 -1.43 -11.79
CA PRO A 347 -13.81 -1.55 -12.66
C PRO A 347 -13.89 -0.68 -13.92
N ILE A 348 -15.04 -0.45 -14.52
CA ILE A 348 -15.21 0.44 -15.68
C ILE A 348 -14.71 1.85 -15.37
N ALA A 349 -14.99 2.37 -14.19
CA ALA A 349 -14.57 3.71 -13.81
C ALA A 349 -13.16 3.75 -13.17
N SER A 350 -12.77 2.69 -12.46
CA SER A 350 -11.56 2.70 -11.64
C SER A 350 -10.32 2.12 -12.29
N LEU A 351 -10.45 1.27 -13.32
CA LEU A 351 -9.29 0.70 -14.00
C LEU A 351 -8.82 1.55 -15.17
N SER A 352 -7.54 1.42 -15.48
CA SER A 352 -6.92 2.08 -16.63
C SER A 352 -7.43 1.48 -17.96
N ASN A 353 -7.46 2.30 -19.00
CA ASN A 353 -7.98 1.96 -20.33
C ASN A 353 -9.40 1.38 -20.28
N LYS A 354 -10.36 2.27 -20.02
CA LYS A 354 -11.79 1.95 -19.90
C LYS A 354 -12.32 0.99 -20.98
N ASP A 355 -11.94 1.23 -22.25
CA ASP A 355 -12.48 0.46 -23.37
C ASP A 355 -11.99 -0.99 -23.33
N ARG A 356 -10.73 -1.24 -22.96
CA ARG A 356 -10.23 -2.61 -22.77
C ARG A 356 -10.96 -3.34 -21.65
N VAL A 357 -11.27 -2.65 -20.56
CA VAL A 357 -12.06 -3.20 -19.43
C VAL A 357 -13.46 -3.55 -19.89
N ARG A 358 -14.13 -2.62 -20.57
CA ARG A 358 -15.49 -2.83 -21.12
C ARG A 358 -15.54 -4.02 -22.08
N GLU A 359 -14.59 -4.10 -23.01
CA GLU A 359 -14.48 -5.22 -23.96
C GLU A 359 -14.24 -6.55 -23.25
N GLY A 360 -13.46 -6.55 -22.16
CA GLY A 360 -13.27 -7.73 -21.33
C GLY A 360 -14.56 -8.20 -20.67
N LEU A 361 -15.30 -7.27 -20.04
CA LEU A 361 -16.58 -7.59 -19.40
C LEU A 361 -17.62 -8.10 -20.43
N ALA A 362 -17.61 -7.60 -21.66
CA ALA A 362 -18.51 -8.03 -22.72
C ALA A 362 -18.26 -9.46 -23.22
N LYS A 363 -17.15 -10.09 -22.83
CA LYS A 363 -16.82 -11.50 -23.17
C LYS A 363 -17.17 -12.49 -22.07
N LEU A 364 -17.62 -12.02 -20.92
CA LEU A 364 -18.07 -12.88 -19.82
C LEU A 364 -19.39 -13.56 -20.18
N LYS A 365 -19.65 -14.75 -19.61
CA LYS A 365 -20.95 -15.37 -19.60
C LYS A 365 -21.89 -14.69 -18.63
N PHE A 366 -21.36 -14.34 -17.45
CA PHE A 366 -22.11 -13.63 -16.41
C PHE A 366 -21.23 -12.66 -15.62
N LEU A 367 -21.87 -11.60 -15.11
CA LEU A 367 -21.30 -10.61 -14.22
C LEU A 367 -22.25 -10.43 -13.03
N VAL A 368 -21.73 -10.60 -11.81
CA VAL A 368 -22.48 -10.28 -10.58
C VAL A 368 -21.93 -8.97 -10.02
N VAL A 369 -22.80 -7.98 -9.82
CA VAL A 369 -22.46 -6.70 -9.21
C VAL A 369 -23.15 -6.60 -7.85
N MET A 370 -22.35 -6.61 -6.81
CA MET A 370 -22.77 -6.42 -5.42
C MET A 370 -22.41 -4.99 -4.98
N ASP A 371 -23.37 -4.09 -4.98
CA ASP A 371 -23.13 -2.67 -4.73
C ASP A 371 -24.41 -1.98 -4.25
N PRO A 372 -24.35 -1.03 -3.31
CA PRO A 372 -25.51 -0.22 -2.92
C PRO A 372 -25.99 0.72 -4.04
N LEU A 373 -25.15 0.98 -5.06
CA LEU A 373 -25.42 1.95 -6.13
C LEU A 373 -25.38 1.30 -7.52
N ALA A 374 -26.13 1.88 -8.46
CA ALA A 374 -26.06 1.50 -9.88
C ALA A 374 -24.85 2.17 -10.54
N THR A 375 -23.74 1.47 -10.57
CA THR A 375 -22.46 1.96 -11.11
C THR A 375 -22.32 1.70 -12.62
N GLU A 376 -21.29 2.31 -13.25
CA GLU A 376 -20.93 2.07 -14.64
C GLU A 376 -20.71 0.59 -14.95
N THR A 377 -20.17 -0.17 -14.02
CA THR A 377 -19.98 -1.62 -14.18
C THR A 377 -21.30 -2.37 -14.27
N ALA A 378 -22.30 -1.97 -13.49
CA ALA A 378 -23.64 -2.56 -13.55
C ALA A 378 -24.37 -2.23 -14.87
N GLU A 379 -23.98 -1.15 -15.54
CA GLU A 379 -24.65 -0.61 -16.73
C GLU A 379 -23.75 -0.56 -17.98
N PHE A 380 -22.59 -1.21 -17.97
CA PHE A 380 -21.60 -1.16 -19.06
C PHE A 380 -22.15 -1.59 -20.43
N TRP A 381 -23.18 -2.42 -20.43
CA TRP A 381 -23.84 -2.98 -21.60
C TRP A 381 -24.88 -2.05 -22.21
N LYS A 382 -25.30 -1.00 -21.52
CA LYS A 382 -26.24 0.01 -22.00
C LYS A 382 -25.52 1.06 -22.82
N ASN A 383 -26.14 1.46 -23.94
CA ASN A 383 -25.67 2.63 -24.69
C ASN A 383 -26.00 3.91 -23.92
N HIS A 384 -24.98 4.71 -23.63
CA HIS A 384 -25.07 6.02 -22.99
C HIS A 384 -24.55 7.14 -23.92
N GLY A 385 -24.65 6.95 -25.24
CA GLY A 385 -24.12 7.87 -26.25
C GLY A 385 -22.59 7.93 -26.19
N GLU A 386 -22.06 9.12 -26.38
CA GLU A 386 -20.61 9.37 -26.43
C GLU A 386 -19.83 8.92 -25.17
N PHE A 387 -20.50 8.78 -24.03
CA PHE A 387 -19.88 8.37 -22.77
C PHE A 387 -19.68 6.85 -22.66
N ASN A 388 -20.53 6.08 -23.34
CA ASN A 388 -20.44 4.63 -23.45
C ASN A 388 -21.18 4.17 -24.71
N ASP A 389 -20.55 4.38 -25.86
CA ASP A 389 -21.10 3.97 -27.15
C ASP A 389 -20.88 2.47 -27.35
N VAL A 390 -21.94 1.69 -27.18
CA VAL A 390 -21.95 0.23 -27.32
C VAL A 390 -23.20 -0.23 -28.11
N GLU A 391 -23.02 -1.28 -28.87
CA GLU A 391 -24.15 -1.98 -29.47
C GLU A 391 -24.72 -3.00 -28.46
N THR A 392 -25.70 -2.57 -27.67
CA THR A 392 -26.30 -3.36 -26.58
C THR A 392 -26.67 -4.79 -27.00
N ALA A 393 -27.24 -4.96 -28.16
CA ALA A 393 -27.68 -6.28 -28.67
C ALA A 393 -26.51 -7.26 -28.93
N LYS A 394 -25.27 -6.78 -29.06
CA LYS A 394 -24.09 -7.63 -29.26
C LYS A 394 -23.47 -8.11 -27.94
N ILE A 395 -23.85 -7.51 -26.83
CA ILE A 395 -23.31 -7.88 -25.50
C ILE A 395 -24.18 -8.98 -24.91
N GLN A 396 -23.61 -10.18 -24.77
CA GLN A 396 -24.33 -11.38 -24.32
C GLN A 396 -24.08 -11.70 -22.82
N THR A 397 -23.31 -10.89 -22.12
CA THR A 397 -23.04 -11.06 -20.69
C THR A 397 -24.31 -10.88 -19.88
N GLU A 398 -24.73 -11.91 -19.15
CA GLU A 398 -25.85 -11.82 -18.20
C GLU A 398 -25.40 -11.06 -16.95
N VAL A 399 -26.09 -9.98 -16.57
CA VAL A 399 -25.73 -9.12 -15.44
C VAL A 399 -26.71 -9.29 -14.29
N PHE A 400 -26.20 -9.78 -13.16
CA PHE A 400 -26.93 -9.88 -11.89
C PHE A 400 -26.58 -8.71 -11.01
N ARG A 401 -27.57 -7.92 -10.61
CA ARG A 401 -27.41 -6.81 -9.67
C ARG A 401 -27.98 -7.21 -8.31
N LEU A 402 -27.11 -7.29 -7.30
CA LEU A 402 -27.46 -7.62 -5.91
C LEU A 402 -27.25 -6.37 -5.06
N PRO A 403 -28.33 -5.70 -4.61
CA PRO A 403 -28.17 -4.52 -3.77
C PRO A 403 -27.61 -4.90 -2.40
N THR A 404 -26.55 -4.21 -1.97
CA THR A 404 -25.92 -4.42 -0.66
C THR A 404 -26.19 -3.26 0.28
N THR A 405 -26.02 -3.51 1.57
CA THR A 405 -26.02 -2.48 2.60
C THR A 405 -24.75 -1.60 2.52
N CYS A 406 -24.80 -0.45 3.18
CA CYS A 406 -23.63 0.34 3.51
C CYS A 406 -23.28 0.20 5.01
N PHE A 407 -22.10 0.72 5.39
CA PHE A 407 -21.60 0.61 6.77
C PHE A 407 -22.56 1.16 7.86
N ALA A 408 -23.47 2.05 7.52
CA ALA A 408 -24.46 2.58 8.45
C ALA A 408 -25.62 1.60 8.71
N GLU A 409 -25.80 0.60 7.88
CA GLU A 409 -26.90 -0.36 7.87
C GLU A 409 -26.49 -1.73 8.43
N GLU A 410 -25.26 -1.84 8.96
CA GLU A 410 -24.71 -3.08 9.53
C GLU A 410 -23.72 -2.81 10.66
N ASP A 411 -23.55 -3.78 11.57
CA ASP A 411 -22.43 -3.80 12.52
C ASP A 411 -21.14 -4.23 11.82
N GLY A 412 -20.02 -3.78 12.35
CA GLY A 412 -18.74 -4.24 11.84
C GLY A 412 -17.54 -3.49 12.36
N ALA A 413 -16.39 -3.68 11.72
CA ALA A 413 -15.17 -2.94 12.01
C ALA A 413 -14.52 -2.44 10.72
N VAL A 414 -13.91 -1.26 10.81
CA VAL A 414 -13.02 -0.74 9.77
C VAL A 414 -11.61 -0.60 10.32
N VAL A 415 -10.61 -0.85 9.47
CA VAL A 415 -9.21 -0.59 9.80
C VAL A 415 -8.77 0.65 9.03
N SER A 416 -8.54 1.75 9.76
CA SER A 416 -8.09 3.01 9.20
C SER A 416 -6.64 2.92 8.68
N SER A 417 -6.21 3.94 7.95
CA SER A 417 -4.82 4.06 7.46
C SER A 417 -3.77 3.87 8.56
N SER A 418 -4.07 4.27 9.78
CA SER A 418 -3.16 4.14 10.93
C SER A 418 -3.19 2.78 11.62
N ARG A 419 -3.77 1.77 11.02
CA ARG A 419 -3.88 0.40 11.53
C ARG A 419 -4.81 0.26 12.76
N VAL A 420 -5.59 1.28 13.04
CA VAL A 420 -6.54 1.29 14.17
C VAL A 420 -7.82 0.61 13.73
N LEU A 421 -8.18 -0.48 14.42
CA LEU A 421 -9.43 -1.19 14.25
C LEU A 421 -10.51 -0.49 15.08
N GLN A 422 -11.57 -0.06 14.38
CA GLN A 422 -12.66 0.69 14.97
C GLN A 422 -13.98 -0.02 14.71
N TRP A 423 -14.63 -0.48 15.81
CA TRP A 423 -15.96 -1.06 15.74
C TRP A 423 -17.01 0.04 15.53
N HIS A 424 -17.98 -0.23 14.68
CA HIS A 424 -19.19 0.58 14.53
C HIS A 424 -20.43 -0.30 14.66
N TRP A 425 -21.52 0.34 15.01
CA TRP A 425 -22.81 -0.29 15.17
C TRP A 425 -23.77 0.17 14.08
N LYS A 426 -24.71 -0.72 13.72
CA LYS A 426 -25.79 -0.42 12.81
C LYS A 426 -26.56 0.82 13.32
N ALA A 427 -26.80 1.77 12.43
CA ALA A 427 -27.50 3.03 12.72
C ALA A 427 -28.81 3.18 11.94
N ALA A 428 -29.01 2.41 10.88
CA ALA A 428 -30.19 2.46 10.03
C ALA A 428 -30.57 1.06 9.53
N GLU A 429 -31.83 0.88 9.18
CA GLU A 429 -32.29 -0.34 8.52
C GLU A 429 -31.89 -0.35 7.03
N ALA A 430 -31.67 -1.55 6.50
CA ALA A 430 -31.37 -1.73 5.09
C ALA A 430 -32.57 -1.29 4.22
N PRO A 431 -32.37 -0.48 3.17
CA PRO A 431 -33.45 -0.05 2.30
C PRO A 431 -33.90 -1.16 1.35
N GLY A 432 -35.21 -1.30 1.19
CA GLY A 432 -35.79 -2.22 0.21
C GLY A 432 -35.33 -3.68 0.36
N GLU A 433 -34.78 -4.24 -0.70
CA GLU A 433 -34.27 -5.61 -0.72
C GLU A 433 -32.76 -5.73 -0.46
N ALA A 434 -32.08 -4.65 -0.07
CA ALA A 434 -30.66 -4.67 0.22
C ALA A 434 -30.34 -5.63 1.36
N ARG A 435 -29.25 -6.38 1.21
CA ARG A 435 -28.75 -7.36 2.19
C ARG A 435 -27.28 -7.09 2.50
N THR A 436 -26.86 -7.48 3.70
CA THR A 436 -25.44 -7.39 4.07
C THR A 436 -24.60 -8.28 3.15
N ASP A 437 -23.35 -7.87 2.89
CA ASP A 437 -22.42 -8.69 2.11
C ASP A 437 -22.21 -10.07 2.75
N ILE A 438 -22.16 -10.14 4.09
CA ILE A 438 -22.09 -11.41 4.81
C ILE A 438 -23.26 -12.32 4.45
N ARG A 439 -24.49 -11.81 4.46
CA ARG A 439 -25.70 -12.60 4.12
C ARG A 439 -25.67 -13.09 2.68
N ILE A 440 -25.31 -12.23 1.72
CA ILE A 440 -25.24 -12.61 0.31
C ILE A 440 -24.18 -13.70 0.09
N MET A 441 -22.98 -13.53 0.65
CA MET A 441 -21.88 -14.49 0.48
C MET A 441 -22.13 -15.80 1.23
N SER A 442 -22.74 -15.74 2.43
CA SER A 442 -23.11 -16.94 3.18
C SER A 442 -24.20 -17.74 2.48
N ALA A 443 -25.23 -17.07 1.98
CA ALA A 443 -26.29 -17.75 1.21
C ALA A 443 -25.72 -18.41 -0.07
N LEU A 444 -24.81 -17.74 -0.77
CA LEU A 444 -24.10 -18.31 -1.93
C LEU A 444 -23.29 -19.54 -1.53
N HIS A 445 -22.54 -19.48 -0.41
CA HIS A 445 -21.77 -20.61 0.12
C HIS A 445 -22.67 -21.80 0.44
N GLN A 446 -23.77 -21.58 1.19
CA GLN A 446 -24.71 -22.66 1.55
C GLN A 446 -25.30 -23.31 0.31
N ARG A 447 -25.67 -22.50 -0.72
CA ARG A 447 -26.20 -23.01 -1.98
C ARG A 447 -25.16 -23.84 -2.76
N LEU A 448 -23.92 -23.36 -2.85
CA LEU A 448 -22.82 -24.09 -3.48
C LEU A 448 -22.55 -25.42 -2.75
N LYS A 449 -22.51 -25.42 -1.42
CA LYS A 449 -22.32 -26.61 -0.61
C LYS A 449 -23.41 -27.65 -0.88
N ALA A 450 -24.68 -27.22 -0.93
CA ALA A 450 -25.80 -28.11 -1.24
C ALA A 450 -25.70 -28.70 -2.67
N LEU A 451 -25.27 -27.90 -3.65
CA LEU A 451 -25.06 -28.38 -5.02
C LEU A 451 -23.93 -29.40 -5.10
N TYR A 452 -22.78 -29.13 -4.47
CA TYR A 452 -21.67 -30.09 -4.42
C TYR A 452 -22.04 -31.40 -3.67
N THR A 453 -22.85 -31.30 -2.62
CA THR A 453 -23.36 -32.49 -1.92
C THR A 453 -24.27 -33.34 -2.84
N LYS A 454 -25.13 -32.71 -3.62
CA LYS A 454 -26.06 -33.38 -4.51
C LYS A 454 -25.40 -33.95 -5.76
N GLU A 455 -24.55 -33.16 -6.42
CA GLU A 455 -24.05 -33.44 -7.76
C GLU A 455 -22.62 -33.94 -7.80
N GLY A 456 -21.91 -33.89 -6.64
CA GLY A 456 -20.49 -34.14 -6.56
C GLY A 456 -19.71 -32.99 -7.20
N GLY A 457 -18.70 -33.31 -7.95
CA GLY A 457 -17.86 -32.31 -8.63
C GLY A 457 -16.39 -32.72 -8.64
N LYS A 458 -15.57 -31.93 -9.32
CA LYS A 458 -14.18 -32.31 -9.54
C LYS A 458 -13.31 -32.16 -8.28
N PHE A 459 -13.63 -31.18 -7.42
CA PHE A 459 -12.92 -30.91 -6.15
C PHE A 459 -13.93 -30.50 -5.08
N PRO A 460 -14.76 -31.41 -4.53
CA PRO A 460 -15.81 -31.06 -3.58
C PRO A 460 -15.28 -30.69 -2.20
N ASP A 461 -14.16 -31.29 -1.75
CA ASP A 461 -13.66 -31.20 -0.40
C ASP A 461 -13.46 -29.77 0.14
N PRO A 462 -12.87 -28.82 -0.61
CA PRO A 462 -12.69 -27.46 -0.10
C PRO A 462 -14.00 -26.74 0.23
N ILE A 463 -15.08 -27.04 -0.50
CA ILE A 463 -16.40 -26.44 -0.29
C ILE A 463 -17.16 -27.21 0.81
N GLN A 464 -17.16 -28.54 0.75
CA GLN A 464 -17.91 -29.38 1.68
C GLN A 464 -17.36 -29.35 3.08
N ASN A 465 -16.02 -29.30 3.23
CA ASN A 465 -15.32 -29.31 4.51
C ASN A 465 -15.07 -27.92 5.10
N LEU A 466 -15.49 -26.83 4.40
CA LEU A 466 -15.40 -25.50 4.99
C LEU A 466 -16.22 -25.48 6.29
N TRP A 467 -15.53 -25.18 7.39
CA TRP A 467 -16.13 -25.18 8.71
C TRP A 467 -16.94 -23.90 8.95
N TRP A 468 -18.21 -24.06 9.29
CA TRP A 468 -19.16 -22.96 9.37
C TRP A 468 -19.90 -22.98 10.71
N PRO A 469 -19.19 -22.74 11.85
CA PRO A 469 -19.73 -22.93 13.20
C PRO A 469 -20.47 -21.69 13.72
N TYR A 470 -21.27 -21.06 12.88
CA TYR A 470 -22.04 -19.87 13.23
C TYR A 470 -23.45 -20.24 13.65
N ALA A 471 -24.02 -19.46 14.57
CA ALA A 471 -25.39 -19.69 15.07
C ALA A 471 -26.44 -19.60 13.96
N HIS A 472 -26.22 -18.67 13.01
CA HIS A 472 -27.03 -18.51 11.81
C HIS A 472 -26.17 -18.73 10.57
N ALA A 473 -26.36 -19.89 9.91
CA ALA A 473 -25.49 -20.29 8.80
C ALA A 473 -25.59 -19.39 7.56
N ASP A 474 -26.75 -18.80 7.31
CA ASP A 474 -27.02 -17.91 6.17
C ASP A 474 -26.73 -16.42 6.47
N GLU A 475 -26.56 -16.05 7.73
CA GLU A 475 -26.15 -14.69 8.13
C GLU A 475 -25.35 -14.73 9.45
N PRO A 476 -24.06 -15.13 9.41
CA PRO A 476 -23.20 -15.05 10.60
C PRO A 476 -23.17 -13.63 11.18
N SER A 477 -23.16 -13.50 12.49
CA SER A 477 -23.06 -12.18 13.10
C SER A 477 -21.64 -11.60 12.92
N PRO A 478 -21.49 -10.28 12.71
CA PRO A 478 -20.18 -9.64 12.67
C PRO A 478 -19.33 -9.88 13.92
N GLU A 479 -19.97 -10.09 15.08
CA GLU A 479 -19.30 -10.45 16.32
C GLU A 479 -18.66 -11.85 16.26
N GLU A 480 -19.40 -12.85 15.75
CA GLU A 480 -18.86 -14.21 15.59
C GLU A 480 -17.66 -14.21 14.61
N VAL A 481 -17.78 -13.48 13.50
CA VAL A 481 -16.70 -13.33 12.53
C VAL A 481 -15.49 -12.62 13.12
N ALA A 482 -15.68 -11.58 13.92
CA ALA A 482 -14.59 -10.86 14.60
C ALA A 482 -13.88 -11.77 15.63
N LYS A 483 -14.62 -12.62 16.34
CA LYS A 483 -14.07 -13.63 17.27
C LYS A 483 -13.27 -14.70 16.52
N GLU A 484 -13.70 -15.10 15.33
CA GLU A 484 -12.94 -16.02 14.48
C GLU A 484 -11.62 -15.40 14.03
N TYR A 485 -11.64 -14.15 13.57
CA TYR A 485 -10.41 -13.45 13.20
C TYR A 485 -9.43 -13.31 14.37
N ASN A 486 -9.94 -13.00 15.57
CA ASN A 486 -9.12 -12.98 16.78
C ASN A 486 -8.51 -14.35 17.07
N GLY A 487 -9.34 -15.36 17.09
CA GLY A 487 -8.96 -16.74 17.40
C GLY A 487 -9.16 -17.14 18.85
N ARG A 488 -9.27 -18.47 19.04
CA ARG A 488 -9.53 -19.10 20.35
C ARG A 488 -8.73 -20.38 20.53
N ALA A 489 -8.61 -20.81 21.77
CA ALA A 489 -8.09 -22.11 22.12
C ALA A 489 -9.13 -23.20 21.83
N LEU A 490 -8.74 -24.34 21.28
CA LEU A 490 -9.60 -25.51 21.07
C LEU A 490 -9.54 -26.51 22.24
N VAL A 491 -8.46 -26.44 23.00
CA VAL A 491 -8.21 -27.23 24.22
C VAL A 491 -7.63 -26.31 25.30
N ASP A 492 -7.52 -26.77 26.52
CA ASP A 492 -6.82 -26.03 27.57
C ASP A 492 -5.34 -25.87 27.19
N LEU A 493 -4.88 -24.64 27.02
CA LEU A 493 -3.48 -24.34 26.76
C LEU A 493 -2.72 -24.21 28.08
N VAL A 494 -1.54 -24.81 28.14
CA VAL A 494 -0.67 -24.78 29.32
C VAL A 494 0.59 -23.95 29.05
N ASP A 495 1.18 -23.42 30.12
CA ASP A 495 2.44 -22.72 30.06
C ASP A 495 3.56 -23.66 29.56
N PRO A 496 4.35 -23.29 28.54
CA PRO A 496 5.45 -24.12 28.06
C PRO A 496 6.49 -24.48 29.12
N LYS A 497 6.65 -23.62 30.14
CA LYS A 497 7.62 -23.81 31.24
C LYS A 497 7.02 -24.55 32.44
N ASP A 498 5.71 -24.43 32.61
CA ASP A 498 4.97 -25.09 33.71
C ASP A 498 3.67 -25.71 33.17
N LYS A 499 3.75 -26.97 32.81
CA LYS A 499 2.64 -27.69 32.19
C LYS A 499 1.43 -27.93 33.15
N THR A 500 1.58 -27.59 34.42
CA THR A 500 0.45 -27.65 35.41
C THR A 500 -0.39 -26.37 35.37
N LYS A 501 0.16 -25.31 34.81
CA LYS A 501 -0.50 -24.00 34.75
C LYS A 501 -1.26 -23.83 33.44
N VAL A 502 -2.59 -23.85 33.52
CA VAL A 502 -3.46 -23.52 32.39
C VAL A 502 -3.42 -21.99 32.14
N THR A 503 -3.04 -21.58 30.94
CA THR A 503 -2.97 -20.19 30.50
C THR A 503 -4.21 -19.73 29.76
N ARG A 504 -4.92 -20.66 29.09
CA ARG A 504 -6.20 -20.48 28.42
C ARG A 504 -7.06 -21.71 28.56
N LYS A 505 -8.34 -21.52 28.81
CA LYS A 505 -9.33 -22.61 28.77
C LYS A 505 -9.77 -22.90 27.35
N ALA A 506 -10.21 -24.12 27.09
CA ALA A 506 -10.85 -24.46 25.81
C ALA A 506 -12.03 -23.52 25.53
N GLY A 507 -12.14 -23.00 24.32
CA GLY A 507 -13.16 -22.06 23.88
C GLY A 507 -12.84 -20.56 24.15
N GLU A 508 -11.88 -20.25 25.04
CA GLU A 508 -11.54 -18.86 25.35
C GLU A 508 -10.81 -18.17 24.20
N GLN A 509 -11.15 -16.88 23.98
CA GLN A 509 -10.49 -16.00 23.02
C GLN A 509 -9.03 -15.74 23.40
N LEU A 510 -8.12 -15.76 22.41
CA LEU A 510 -6.70 -15.50 22.62
C LEU A 510 -6.44 -13.99 22.88
N SER A 511 -5.41 -13.69 23.67
CA SER A 511 -5.02 -12.31 23.99
C SER A 511 -3.99 -11.73 23.02
N GLY A 512 -3.35 -12.57 22.21
CA GLY A 512 -2.35 -12.13 21.22
C GLY A 512 -1.79 -13.29 20.41
N PHE A 513 -1.20 -12.99 19.27
CA PHE A 513 -0.68 -13.99 18.32
C PHE A 513 0.49 -14.85 18.87
N GLY A 514 1.11 -14.44 19.97
CA GLY A 514 2.10 -15.26 20.68
C GLY A 514 1.53 -16.56 21.29
N GLU A 515 0.20 -16.64 21.45
CA GLU A 515 -0.48 -17.83 21.95
C GLU A 515 -0.82 -18.85 20.85
N LEU A 516 -0.67 -18.50 19.58
CA LEU A 516 -0.92 -19.37 18.43
C LEU A 516 0.04 -20.56 18.40
N ARG A 517 -0.46 -21.74 17.99
CA ARG A 517 0.26 -23.01 17.94
C ARG A 517 0.21 -23.60 16.52
N ASP A 518 1.17 -24.48 16.23
CA ASP A 518 1.25 -25.27 14.99
C ASP A 518 0.87 -26.74 15.15
N ASP A 519 0.32 -27.09 16.32
CA ASP A 519 -0.16 -28.41 16.67
C ASP A 519 -1.67 -28.61 16.50
N GLY A 520 -2.37 -27.57 15.99
CA GLY A 520 -3.81 -27.58 15.76
C GLY A 520 -4.67 -27.32 17.02
N THR A 521 -4.07 -26.90 18.13
CA THR A 521 -4.78 -26.61 19.39
C THR A 521 -5.35 -25.17 19.43
N THR A 522 -5.02 -24.34 18.47
CA THR A 522 -5.53 -22.96 18.32
C THR A 522 -6.09 -22.73 16.94
N ILE A 523 -7.04 -21.79 16.85
CA ILE A 523 -7.55 -21.23 15.60
C ILE A 523 -7.36 -19.72 15.60
N SER A 524 -7.16 -19.15 14.40
CA SER A 524 -7.24 -17.70 14.18
C SER A 524 -7.44 -17.43 12.68
N GLY A 525 -8.52 -16.76 12.32
CA GLY A 525 -8.78 -16.37 10.95
C GLY A 525 -7.78 -15.32 10.41
N CYS A 526 -7.11 -14.57 11.32
CA CYS A 526 -6.09 -13.61 10.92
C CYS A 526 -5.16 -13.28 12.09
N TRP A 527 -3.96 -13.85 12.12
CA TRP A 527 -3.01 -13.75 13.23
C TRP A 527 -2.69 -12.33 13.70
N ILE A 528 -2.67 -11.35 12.78
CA ILE A 528 -2.39 -9.95 13.12
C ILE A 528 -3.52 -9.29 13.90
N TYR A 529 -4.73 -9.88 13.92
CA TYR A 529 -5.89 -9.39 14.66
C TYR A 529 -6.07 -10.11 16.00
N THR A 530 -5.25 -11.10 16.31
CA THR A 530 -5.29 -11.77 17.62
C THR A 530 -4.97 -10.76 18.73
N GLY A 531 -5.91 -10.55 19.63
CA GLY A 531 -5.92 -9.53 20.68
C GLY A 531 -7.00 -8.43 20.47
N ALA A 532 -7.64 -8.38 19.28
CA ALA A 532 -8.70 -7.40 18.99
C ALA A 532 -10.02 -7.74 19.70
N TRP A 533 -10.26 -9.02 19.98
CA TRP A 533 -11.39 -9.50 20.81
C TRP A 533 -10.88 -10.51 21.83
N THR A 534 -10.81 -10.13 23.08
CA THR A 534 -10.28 -10.97 24.16
C THR A 534 -11.37 -11.40 25.15
N THR A 535 -10.99 -12.11 26.21
CA THR A 535 -11.90 -12.37 27.34
C THR A 535 -12.43 -11.11 28.02
N ALA A 536 -11.72 -9.96 27.85
CA ALA A 536 -12.20 -8.65 28.30
C ALA A 536 -13.18 -7.97 27.31
N GLY A 537 -13.59 -8.68 26.25
CA GLY A 537 -14.53 -8.18 25.23
C GLY A 537 -13.88 -7.53 24.01
N ASN A 538 -14.70 -6.77 23.28
CA ASN A 538 -14.33 -6.11 22.02
C ASN A 538 -13.36 -4.95 22.25
N GLN A 539 -12.10 -5.13 21.97
CA GLN A 539 -11.08 -4.11 22.15
C GLN A 539 -11.16 -2.99 21.07
N MET A 540 -11.82 -3.28 19.95
CA MET A 540 -12.03 -2.32 18.86
C MET A 540 -13.12 -1.28 19.19
N ALA A 541 -14.02 -1.60 20.12
CA ALA A 541 -15.12 -0.74 20.56
C ALA A 541 -14.69 0.28 21.62
N ARG A 542 -13.46 0.23 22.12
CA ARG A 542 -12.98 1.15 23.16
C ARG A 542 -12.95 2.59 22.65
N ARG A 543 -13.26 3.54 23.55
CA ARG A 543 -13.35 4.98 23.22
C ARG A 543 -12.67 5.88 24.28
N ASP A 544 -11.79 5.29 25.12
CA ASP A 544 -11.03 6.06 26.09
C ASP A 544 -9.87 6.78 25.41
N ASN A 545 -9.99 8.09 25.29
CA ASN A 545 -9.01 8.99 24.70
C ASN A 545 -7.99 9.52 25.72
N SER A 546 -8.00 9.05 26.98
CA SER A 546 -7.00 9.48 27.96
C SER A 546 -5.59 9.19 27.46
N ASP A 547 -4.71 10.15 27.65
CA ASP A 547 -3.32 10.08 27.23
C ASP A 547 -2.39 10.61 28.34
N PRO A 548 -2.03 9.77 29.31
CA PRO A 548 -1.13 10.18 30.39
C PRO A 548 0.31 10.47 29.89
N THR A 549 0.63 10.09 28.66
CA THR A 549 1.96 10.28 28.08
C THR A 549 2.16 11.68 27.47
N GLY A 550 1.07 12.36 27.10
CA GLY A 550 1.07 13.66 26.44
C GLY A 550 1.48 13.64 24.96
N ILE A 551 1.94 12.47 24.44
CA ILE A 551 2.40 12.33 23.05
C ILE A 551 1.36 11.68 22.12
N GLY A 552 0.13 11.44 22.62
CA GLY A 552 -0.97 10.93 21.81
C GLY A 552 -1.07 9.41 21.73
N ASN A 553 -0.38 8.67 22.58
CA ASN A 553 -0.44 7.20 22.63
C ASN A 553 -1.65 6.71 23.44
N THR A 554 -2.84 6.94 22.93
CA THR A 554 -4.11 6.56 23.54
C THR A 554 -4.37 5.05 23.42
N LEU A 555 -3.65 4.21 24.17
CA LEU A 555 -3.72 2.75 24.06
C LEU A 555 -5.09 2.16 24.40
N ASN A 556 -5.91 2.87 25.16
CA ASN A 556 -7.25 2.46 25.55
C ASN A 556 -8.35 2.91 24.60
N TRP A 557 -8.00 3.66 23.55
CA TRP A 557 -8.92 4.01 22.48
C TRP A 557 -8.74 3.07 21.29
N ALA A 558 -9.77 2.32 20.95
CA ALA A 558 -9.74 1.31 19.91
C ALA A 558 -8.51 0.37 19.97
N TRP A 559 -8.29 -0.47 18.99
CA TRP A 559 -7.17 -1.40 18.92
C TRP A 559 -6.38 -1.22 17.62
N ALA A 560 -5.03 -1.26 17.71
CA ALA A 560 -4.14 -1.16 16.55
C ALA A 560 -3.30 -2.44 16.42
N TRP A 561 -3.22 -2.98 15.20
CA TRP A 561 -2.38 -4.14 14.94
C TRP A 561 -0.93 -3.73 14.62
N PRO A 562 0.08 -4.59 14.90
CA PRO A 562 0.00 -5.77 15.76
C PRO A 562 0.03 -5.40 17.24
N ALA A 563 -0.66 -6.19 18.06
CA ALA A 563 -0.58 -6.15 19.51
C ALA A 563 -0.89 -4.79 20.15
N ASN A 564 -1.82 -4.02 19.59
CA ASN A 564 -2.18 -2.65 20.04
C ASN A 564 -1.01 -1.64 20.02
N ARG A 565 -0.05 -1.81 19.12
CA ARG A 565 1.12 -0.93 18.98
C ARG A 565 0.78 0.29 18.11
N ARG A 566 1.07 1.49 18.62
CA ARG A 566 0.78 2.76 17.93
C ARG A 566 1.89 3.15 16.96
N VAL A 567 3.14 2.91 17.31
CA VAL A 567 4.31 3.18 16.47
C VAL A 567 5.08 1.87 16.25
N LEU A 568 5.25 1.45 15.02
CA LEU A 568 6.00 0.25 14.67
C LEU A 568 7.50 0.50 14.80
N TYR A 569 8.24 -0.56 15.17
CA TYR A 569 9.71 -0.53 15.32
C TYR A 569 10.18 0.41 16.42
N ASN A 570 9.37 0.56 17.48
CA ASN A 570 9.51 1.62 18.48
C ASN A 570 10.77 1.51 19.35
N ARG A 571 11.45 0.34 19.44
CA ARG A 571 12.76 0.23 20.06
C ARG A 571 13.84 1.01 19.30
N ALA A 572 13.64 1.31 18.00
CA ALA A 572 14.53 2.18 17.23
C ALA A 572 14.47 3.66 17.67
N SER A 573 13.55 4.04 18.57
CA SER A 573 13.54 5.35 19.23
C SER A 573 14.61 5.51 20.31
N CYS A 574 15.33 4.43 20.61
CA CYS A 574 16.40 4.38 21.60
C CYS A 574 17.77 4.17 20.94
N ASP A 575 18.81 4.55 21.63
CA ASP A 575 20.16 4.12 21.32
C ASP A 575 20.33 2.60 21.57
N PRO A 576 21.46 1.98 21.16
CA PRO A 576 21.71 0.56 21.37
C PRO A 576 21.71 0.10 22.84
N SER A 577 21.80 1.00 23.81
CA SER A 577 21.71 0.68 25.25
C SER A 577 20.26 0.69 25.77
N GLY A 578 19.29 1.06 24.93
CA GLY A 578 17.89 1.17 25.30
C GLY A 578 17.48 2.51 25.93
N LYS A 579 18.34 3.53 25.85
CA LYS A 579 18.06 4.90 26.30
C LYS A 579 17.39 5.70 25.17
N PRO A 580 16.25 6.35 25.41
CA PRO A 580 15.55 7.14 24.39
C PRO A 580 16.40 8.28 23.83
N PHE A 581 16.45 8.44 22.50
CA PHE A 581 17.06 9.59 21.83
C PHE A 581 16.35 10.91 22.21
N ASN A 582 15.03 10.85 22.43
CA ASN A 582 14.26 12.01 22.89
C ASN A 582 13.44 11.66 24.14
N PRO A 583 13.89 12.05 25.34
CA PRO A 583 13.15 11.78 26.58
C PRO A 583 11.76 12.41 26.65
N LYS A 584 11.51 13.53 25.92
CA LYS A 584 10.21 14.21 25.88
C LYS A 584 9.19 13.48 25.01
N ARG A 585 9.64 12.62 24.09
CA ARG A 585 8.81 11.85 23.17
C ARG A 585 9.11 10.35 23.30
N LYS A 586 9.34 9.89 24.53
CA LYS A 586 9.68 8.51 24.83
C LYS A 586 8.52 7.59 24.48
N LEU A 587 8.75 6.65 23.56
CA LEU A 587 7.82 5.56 23.24
C LEU A 587 8.06 4.37 24.17
N VAL A 588 9.30 3.89 24.18
CA VAL A 588 9.76 2.77 25.02
C VAL A 588 11.16 3.06 25.55
N SER A 589 11.60 2.35 26.59
CA SER A 589 12.97 2.34 27.08
C SER A 589 13.26 1.03 27.80
N TRP A 590 14.53 0.68 27.90
CA TRP A 590 14.97 -0.41 28.75
C TRP A 590 15.01 0.02 30.22
N ASN A 591 14.46 -0.80 31.09
CA ASN A 591 14.57 -0.63 32.54
C ASN A 591 15.21 -1.88 33.15
N PRO A 592 16.46 -1.83 33.64
CA PRO A 592 17.15 -3.00 34.19
C PRO A 592 16.53 -3.49 35.49
N ALA A 593 15.78 -2.66 36.21
CA ALA A 593 15.09 -3.06 37.46
C ALA A 593 13.73 -3.71 37.23
N ALA A 594 13.20 -3.73 36.01
CA ALA A 594 11.93 -4.36 35.69
C ALA A 594 11.99 -5.89 35.89
N ASN A 595 10.83 -6.53 36.05
CA ASN A 595 10.68 -7.98 36.14
C ASN A 595 11.56 -8.62 37.24
N GLY A 596 11.62 -7.98 38.41
CA GLY A 596 12.42 -8.47 39.55
C GLY A 596 13.92 -8.39 39.33
N GLY A 597 14.40 -7.40 38.55
CA GLY A 597 15.81 -7.16 38.27
C GLY A 597 16.37 -7.89 37.04
N THR A 598 15.53 -8.59 36.27
CA THR A 598 15.95 -9.23 35.00
C THR A 598 15.85 -8.28 33.81
N GLY A 599 15.32 -7.08 34.04
CA GLY A 599 15.13 -6.07 33.01
C GLY A 599 13.90 -6.22 32.13
N GLY A 600 13.52 -5.14 31.48
CA GLY A 600 12.40 -5.15 30.54
C GLY A 600 12.23 -3.86 29.78
N TRP A 601 11.73 -3.96 28.55
CA TRP A 601 11.28 -2.82 27.76
C TRP A 601 9.87 -2.41 28.17
N GLY A 602 9.65 -1.13 28.32
CA GLY A 602 8.34 -0.57 28.65
C GLY A 602 8.28 0.92 28.37
N GLY A 603 7.09 1.49 28.39
CA GLY A 603 6.88 2.92 28.13
C GLY A 603 5.45 3.26 27.71
N ALA A 604 5.35 4.32 26.91
CA ALA A 604 4.09 4.88 26.41
C ALA A 604 3.44 4.02 25.29
N ASP A 605 4.16 3.08 24.70
CA ASP A 605 3.67 2.17 23.66
C ASP A 605 4.03 0.73 23.99
N VAL A 606 3.41 -0.21 23.29
CA VAL A 606 3.74 -1.63 23.38
C VAL A 606 5.09 -1.87 22.72
N PRO A 607 6.11 -2.38 23.43
CA PRO A 607 7.41 -2.63 22.85
C PRO A 607 7.36 -3.58 21.66
N ASP A 608 8.28 -3.40 20.71
CA ASP A 608 8.51 -4.39 19.69
C ASP A 608 8.91 -5.72 20.32
N PHE A 609 8.81 -6.76 19.53
CA PHE A 609 9.12 -8.13 19.91
C PHE A 609 10.24 -8.25 20.96
N GLY A 610 10.05 -9.18 21.93
CA GLY A 610 11.07 -9.47 22.94
C GLY A 610 11.17 -8.43 24.07
N ALA A 611 10.03 -8.07 24.68
CA ALA A 611 9.98 -7.10 25.78
C ALA A 611 10.93 -7.39 26.95
N THR A 612 11.38 -8.64 27.16
CA THR A 612 12.36 -9.07 28.17
C THR A 612 13.77 -9.28 27.59
N LEU A 613 13.95 -9.09 26.27
CA LEU A 613 15.24 -9.29 25.63
C LEU A 613 16.15 -8.07 25.84
N ALA A 614 17.25 -8.27 26.56
CA ALA A 614 18.15 -7.18 26.91
C ALA A 614 18.79 -6.51 25.67
N PRO A 615 19.11 -5.22 25.72
CA PRO A 615 19.79 -4.51 24.64
C PRO A 615 21.08 -5.19 24.18
N GLU A 616 21.84 -5.75 25.10
CA GLU A 616 23.12 -6.44 24.86
C GLU A 616 22.96 -7.68 23.99
N SER A 617 21.76 -8.23 23.86
CA SER A 617 21.47 -9.34 22.96
C SER A 617 21.70 -8.98 21.48
N GLY A 618 21.68 -7.68 21.15
CA GLY A 618 21.80 -7.18 19.78
C GLY A 618 20.56 -7.41 18.92
N ALA A 619 19.45 -7.89 19.48
CA ALA A 619 18.22 -8.11 18.73
C ALA A 619 17.62 -6.80 18.21
N GLY A 620 17.50 -6.65 16.90
CA GLY A 620 17.04 -5.44 16.25
C GLY A 620 15.53 -5.23 16.34
N PRO A 621 15.06 -3.97 16.21
CA PRO A 621 13.64 -3.60 16.32
C PRO A 621 12.81 -3.94 15.07
N PHE A 622 13.43 -4.24 13.93
CA PHE A 622 12.74 -4.49 12.66
C PHE A 622 12.28 -5.96 12.57
N ILE A 623 11.28 -6.26 13.35
CA ILE A 623 10.74 -7.58 13.68
C ILE A 623 10.12 -8.34 12.49
N MET A 624 9.97 -7.72 11.34
CA MET A 624 9.50 -8.39 10.11
C MET A 624 10.67 -8.93 9.26
N ASN A 625 11.90 -8.54 9.57
CA ASN A 625 13.09 -8.91 8.81
C ASN A 625 13.95 -9.93 9.57
N PRO A 626 14.49 -10.98 8.91
CA PRO A 626 15.36 -11.96 9.55
C PRO A 626 16.73 -11.36 9.99
N GLU A 627 17.09 -10.21 9.45
CA GLU A 627 18.24 -9.42 9.90
C GLU A 627 17.97 -8.61 11.18
N GLY A 628 16.70 -8.36 11.50
CA GLY A 628 16.29 -7.49 12.62
C GLY A 628 16.56 -6.00 12.39
N VAL A 629 16.97 -5.60 11.17
CA VAL A 629 17.26 -4.22 10.78
C VAL A 629 16.49 -3.82 9.53
N ALA A 630 16.38 -2.51 9.30
CA ALA A 630 15.81 -1.96 8.07
C ALA A 630 16.76 -2.13 6.89
N ARG A 631 16.20 -2.21 5.68
CA ARG A 631 16.94 -2.50 4.45
C ARG A 631 17.01 -1.30 3.52
N PHE A 632 18.21 -0.85 3.23
CA PHE A 632 18.51 -0.03 2.06
C PHE A 632 18.68 -0.90 0.80
N PHE A 633 19.26 -2.08 0.95
CA PHE A 633 19.40 -3.06 -0.11
C PHE A 633 18.30 -4.12 -0.01
N ALA A 634 17.34 -4.12 -0.95
CA ALA A 634 16.12 -4.94 -0.85
C ALA A 634 16.33 -6.44 -1.08
N ARG A 635 17.55 -6.91 -1.24
CA ARG A 635 17.84 -8.29 -1.60
C ARG A 635 16.92 -8.77 -2.75
N LYS A 636 16.37 -9.96 -2.66
CA LYS A 636 15.44 -10.55 -3.63
C LYS A 636 14.00 -10.01 -3.53
N GLY A 637 13.75 -9.04 -2.65
CA GLY A 637 12.40 -8.57 -2.33
C GLY A 637 11.70 -7.72 -3.40
N MET A 638 12.48 -7.09 -4.30
CA MET A 638 11.94 -6.26 -5.38
C MET A 638 12.15 -6.93 -6.74
N ASN A 639 11.31 -6.60 -7.72
CA ASN A 639 11.41 -7.17 -9.08
C ASN A 639 12.30 -6.35 -10.02
N GLU A 640 12.48 -5.06 -9.75
CA GLU A 640 13.15 -4.10 -10.65
C GLU A 640 14.52 -3.64 -10.15
N GLY A 641 14.96 -4.11 -8.98
CA GLY A 641 16.28 -3.82 -8.44
C GLY A 641 16.31 -3.71 -6.92
N PRO A 642 17.45 -3.99 -6.29
CA PRO A 642 17.61 -3.87 -4.84
C PRO A 642 17.74 -2.43 -4.35
N PHE A 643 18.12 -1.48 -5.23
CA PHE A 643 18.04 -0.03 -5.01
C PHE A 643 16.98 0.57 -5.92
N PRO A 644 16.23 1.59 -5.48
CA PRO A 644 15.41 2.38 -6.36
C PRO A 644 16.24 3.05 -7.45
N GLU A 645 15.80 2.92 -8.70
CA GLU A 645 16.35 3.59 -9.87
C GLU A 645 15.26 4.38 -10.55
N HIS A 646 15.58 5.58 -11.04
CA HIS A 646 14.66 6.36 -11.82
C HIS A 646 14.50 5.79 -13.22
N TYR A 647 13.28 5.47 -13.56
CA TYR A 647 12.83 5.17 -14.92
C TYR A 647 11.75 6.14 -15.32
N GLU A 648 11.72 6.51 -16.59
CA GLU A 648 10.65 7.33 -17.14
C GLU A 648 9.33 6.53 -17.19
N PRO A 649 8.18 7.21 -17.10
CA PRO A 649 6.89 6.62 -17.42
C PRO A 649 6.87 6.03 -18.83
N PHE A 650 5.98 5.10 -19.12
CA PHE A 650 5.85 4.52 -20.46
C PHE A 650 5.40 5.58 -21.50
N ASP A 651 4.51 6.47 -21.10
CA ASP A 651 4.19 7.69 -21.85
C ASP A 651 5.13 8.83 -21.39
N THR A 652 6.40 8.79 -21.79
CA THR A 652 7.37 9.81 -21.36
C THR A 652 7.36 11.05 -22.26
N PRO A 653 7.39 12.28 -21.67
CA PRO A 653 7.54 13.51 -22.45
C PRO A 653 8.96 13.68 -23.01
N LEU A 654 9.95 12.92 -22.54
CA LEU A 654 11.35 13.05 -22.95
C LEU A 654 11.77 12.07 -24.06
N GLY A 655 11.14 10.90 -24.13
CA GLY A 655 11.50 9.84 -25.09
C GLY A 655 12.77 9.04 -24.71
N TYR A 656 13.47 9.41 -23.64
CA TYR A 656 14.66 8.73 -23.10
C TYR A 656 14.80 8.99 -21.61
N ASN A 657 15.64 8.20 -20.93
CA ASN A 657 15.94 8.42 -19.51
C ASN A 657 17.19 9.28 -19.34
N PRO A 658 17.10 10.52 -18.82
CA PRO A 658 18.24 11.41 -18.65
C PRO A 658 19.36 10.89 -17.73
N LEU A 659 19.04 9.98 -16.80
CA LEU A 659 20.03 9.32 -15.93
C LEU A 659 20.79 8.20 -16.64
N ASN A 660 20.20 7.60 -17.67
CA ASN A 660 20.77 6.47 -18.42
C ASN A 660 20.54 6.67 -19.94
N PRO A 661 21.03 7.77 -20.52
CA PRO A 661 20.62 8.22 -21.88
C PRO A 661 21.08 7.29 -23.01
N LYS A 662 22.08 6.43 -22.76
CA LYS A 662 22.63 5.50 -23.75
C LYS A 662 21.94 4.14 -23.76
N ASN A 663 21.14 3.84 -22.73
CA ASN A 663 20.50 2.54 -22.58
C ASN A 663 18.97 2.62 -22.76
N ALA A 664 18.50 2.33 -23.96
CA ALA A 664 17.07 2.32 -24.27
C ALA A 664 16.28 1.31 -23.42
N LYS A 665 16.90 0.24 -22.91
CA LYS A 665 16.25 -0.75 -22.04
C LYS A 665 15.94 -0.18 -20.65
N ALA A 666 16.64 0.89 -20.26
CA ALA A 666 16.45 1.60 -19.01
C ALA A 666 15.62 2.90 -19.19
N THR A 667 14.96 3.10 -20.32
CA THR A 667 14.06 4.26 -20.50
C THR A 667 12.87 4.17 -19.57
N SER A 668 12.10 3.08 -19.62
CA SER A 668 10.99 2.81 -18.71
C SER A 668 11.31 1.59 -17.84
N ASN A 669 10.48 1.34 -16.80
CA ASN A 669 10.69 0.26 -15.85
C ASN A 669 10.94 -1.08 -16.56
N PRO A 670 12.15 -1.68 -16.46
CA PRO A 670 12.52 -2.88 -17.19
C PRO A 670 11.78 -4.14 -16.71
N ALA A 671 11.23 -4.12 -15.49
CA ALA A 671 10.53 -5.25 -14.90
C ALA A 671 9.00 -5.09 -14.90
N ALA A 672 8.46 -3.97 -15.41
CA ALA A 672 7.01 -3.81 -15.54
C ALA A 672 6.48 -4.72 -16.65
N ARG A 673 5.39 -5.43 -16.35
CA ARG A 673 4.71 -6.28 -17.33
C ARG A 673 3.92 -5.43 -18.32
N VAL A 674 4.18 -5.61 -19.60
CA VAL A 674 3.45 -4.98 -20.71
C VAL A 674 2.96 -6.09 -21.65
N PHE A 675 1.64 -6.16 -21.84
CA PHE A 675 1.07 -7.12 -22.81
C PHE A 675 1.37 -6.68 -24.25
N PRO A 676 1.53 -7.61 -25.20
CA PRO A 676 1.97 -7.29 -26.56
C PRO A 676 1.17 -6.19 -27.25
N GLU A 677 -0.17 -6.23 -27.16
CA GLU A 677 -1.04 -5.24 -27.78
C GLU A 677 -0.94 -3.84 -27.14
N ILE A 678 -0.51 -3.76 -25.89
CA ILE A 678 -0.45 -2.51 -25.15
C ILE A 678 0.69 -1.61 -25.65
N TRP A 679 1.76 -2.17 -26.18
CA TRP A 679 2.86 -1.39 -26.75
C TRP A 679 2.42 -0.35 -27.80
N LYS A 680 1.38 -0.67 -28.59
CA LYS A 680 0.81 0.20 -29.61
C LYS A 680 -0.02 1.35 -29.04
N THR A 681 -0.34 1.30 -27.76
CA THR A 681 -1.22 2.27 -27.09
C THR A 681 -0.48 3.37 -26.35
N PHE A 682 0.85 3.30 -26.29
CA PHE A 682 1.65 4.38 -25.72
C PHE A 682 1.79 5.53 -26.71
N GLY A 683 1.63 6.75 -26.21
CA GLY A 683 1.77 7.99 -26.99
C GLY A 683 3.22 8.48 -27.04
N THR A 684 3.52 9.32 -27.98
CA THR A 684 4.78 10.05 -28.09
C THR A 684 4.58 11.54 -27.79
N ALA A 685 5.63 12.22 -27.35
CA ALA A 685 5.57 13.66 -27.07
C ALA A 685 5.25 14.51 -28.31
N GLN A 686 5.54 14.01 -29.52
CA GLN A 686 5.18 14.67 -30.77
C GLN A 686 3.67 14.61 -31.03
N GLU A 687 3.01 13.49 -30.70
CA GLU A 687 1.57 13.32 -30.88
C GLU A 687 0.78 13.98 -29.73
N PHE A 688 1.29 13.87 -28.51
CA PHE A 688 0.62 14.27 -27.26
C PHE A 688 1.61 15.03 -26.37
N PRO A 689 1.75 16.36 -26.55
CA PRO A 689 2.86 17.13 -25.97
C PRO A 689 2.73 17.46 -24.48
N HIS A 690 1.59 17.16 -23.84
CA HIS A 690 1.33 17.54 -22.45
C HIS A 690 1.24 16.31 -21.55
N VAL A 691 1.50 16.48 -20.24
CA VAL A 691 1.38 15.43 -19.24
C VAL A 691 0.03 15.51 -18.54
N GLY A 692 -0.81 14.50 -18.73
CA GLY A 692 -2.04 14.32 -17.99
C GLY A 692 -1.77 13.69 -16.61
N THR A 693 -2.46 14.17 -15.58
CA THR A 693 -2.45 13.59 -14.24
C THR A 693 -3.85 13.61 -13.64
N THR A 694 -4.24 12.52 -12.98
CA THR A 694 -5.55 12.44 -12.32
C THR A 694 -5.48 12.90 -10.87
N TYR A 695 -6.56 13.50 -10.37
CA TYR A 695 -6.66 13.92 -8.97
C TYR A 695 -8.10 13.83 -8.43
N ARG A 696 -8.25 14.09 -7.11
CA ARG A 696 -9.53 14.06 -6.39
C ARG A 696 -9.91 15.46 -5.92
N LEU A 697 -11.21 15.68 -5.80
CA LEU A 697 -11.81 16.91 -5.28
C LEU A 697 -12.28 16.68 -3.85
N THR A 698 -12.42 17.74 -3.07
CA THR A 698 -12.98 17.69 -1.72
C THR A 698 -14.45 17.28 -1.71
N GLU A 699 -15.18 17.74 -2.71
CA GLU A 699 -16.65 17.58 -2.82
C GLU A 699 -17.06 16.17 -3.23
N HIS A 700 -16.13 15.35 -3.71
CA HIS A 700 -16.41 14.01 -4.21
C HIS A 700 -15.51 12.92 -3.61
N PHE A 701 -16.08 11.75 -3.37
CA PHE A 701 -15.36 10.53 -3.05
C PHE A 701 -15.38 9.59 -4.26
N HIS A 702 -14.25 9.52 -4.98
CA HIS A 702 -14.04 8.69 -6.16
C HIS A 702 -15.22 8.74 -7.16
N PHE A 703 -15.81 7.60 -7.51
CA PHE A 703 -16.90 7.46 -8.49
C PHE A 703 -18.28 7.31 -7.82
N TRP A 704 -18.36 7.42 -6.48
CA TRP A 704 -19.55 7.07 -5.70
C TRP A 704 -20.45 8.27 -5.43
N THR A 705 -19.88 9.39 -5.02
CA THR A 705 -20.63 10.55 -4.54
C THR A 705 -21.30 11.37 -5.64
N LYS A 706 -21.04 11.06 -6.92
CA LYS A 706 -21.85 11.57 -8.04
C LYS A 706 -23.31 11.08 -8.00
N HIS A 707 -23.62 10.10 -7.15
CA HIS A 707 -24.99 9.64 -6.86
C HIS A 707 -25.64 10.43 -5.72
N ALA A 708 -24.90 11.29 -5.02
CA ALA A 708 -25.44 12.14 -3.94
C ALA A 708 -25.82 13.53 -4.48
N VAL A 709 -27.08 13.92 -4.27
CA VAL A 709 -27.65 15.18 -4.79
C VAL A 709 -26.85 16.40 -4.32
N LEU A 710 -26.46 16.46 -3.04
CA LEU A 710 -25.68 17.59 -2.52
C LEU A 710 -24.32 17.74 -3.20
N ASN A 711 -23.64 16.64 -3.50
CA ASN A 711 -22.37 16.67 -4.24
C ASN A 711 -22.57 17.11 -5.69
N ALA A 712 -23.67 16.69 -6.31
CA ALA A 712 -24.05 17.12 -7.66
C ALA A 712 -24.37 18.63 -7.75
N ILE A 713 -24.91 19.22 -6.69
CA ILE A 713 -25.14 20.69 -6.63
C ILE A 713 -23.81 21.45 -6.56
N THR A 714 -22.85 20.97 -5.76
CA THR A 714 -21.57 21.66 -5.56
C THR A 714 -20.61 21.48 -6.73
N GLN A 715 -20.65 20.31 -7.41
CA GLN A 715 -19.80 19.97 -8.56
C GLN A 715 -20.60 19.25 -9.65
N PRO A 716 -21.46 19.99 -10.39
CA PRO A 716 -22.46 19.36 -11.27
C PRO A 716 -21.89 18.85 -12.60
N GLU A 717 -20.77 19.42 -13.09
CA GLU A 717 -20.26 19.20 -14.43
C GLU A 717 -18.76 18.92 -14.44
N GLN A 718 -18.35 18.00 -15.32
CA GLN A 718 -16.95 17.63 -15.52
C GLN A 718 -16.14 18.80 -16.05
N PHE A 719 -14.97 19.00 -15.46
CA PHE A 719 -14.00 19.99 -15.91
C PHE A 719 -12.58 19.39 -15.94
N VAL A 720 -11.69 20.10 -16.63
CA VAL A 720 -10.25 19.81 -16.68
C VAL A 720 -9.48 21.08 -16.34
N GLU A 721 -8.52 20.97 -15.41
CA GLU A 721 -7.65 22.08 -15.03
C GLU A 721 -6.45 22.18 -15.98
N ILE A 722 -6.24 23.39 -16.54
CA ILE A 722 -5.07 23.75 -17.36
C ILE A 722 -4.45 25.04 -16.85
N GLY A 723 -3.13 25.18 -17.02
CA GLY A 723 -2.42 26.41 -16.68
C GLY A 723 -2.71 27.56 -17.65
N GLU A 724 -2.50 28.81 -17.18
CA GLU A 724 -2.74 30.01 -17.99
C GLU A 724 -1.95 30.02 -19.29
N ALA A 725 -0.67 29.56 -19.28
CA ALA A 725 0.16 29.50 -20.48
C ALA A 725 -0.42 28.51 -21.52
N LEU A 726 -0.80 27.31 -21.09
CA LEU A 726 -1.42 26.32 -21.99
C LEU A 726 -2.77 26.85 -22.54
N ALA A 727 -3.57 27.51 -21.69
CA ALA A 727 -4.84 28.11 -22.13
C ALA A 727 -4.65 29.18 -23.24
N GLN A 728 -3.57 29.96 -23.14
CA GLN A 728 -3.20 30.92 -24.20
C GLN A 728 -2.76 30.21 -25.48
N GLU A 729 -1.94 29.16 -25.37
CA GLU A 729 -1.47 28.37 -26.52
C GLU A 729 -2.64 27.72 -27.29
N VAL A 730 -3.62 27.20 -26.55
CA VAL A 730 -4.81 26.54 -27.14
C VAL A 730 -5.90 27.54 -27.55
N GLY A 731 -5.85 28.77 -27.05
CA GLY A 731 -6.85 29.81 -27.33
C GLY A 731 -8.18 29.60 -26.62
N VAL A 732 -8.17 29.12 -25.36
CA VAL A 732 -9.36 28.85 -24.58
C VAL A 732 -9.42 29.64 -23.26
N LYS A 733 -10.63 29.86 -22.76
CA LYS A 733 -10.94 30.54 -21.49
C LYS A 733 -11.67 29.58 -20.54
N THR A 734 -11.67 29.91 -19.26
CA THR A 734 -12.51 29.20 -18.28
C THR A 734 -13.98 29.22 -18.73
N GLY A 735 -14.63 28.07 -18.68
CA GLY A 735 -16.02 27.89 -19.10
C GLY A 735 -16.18 27.38 -20.54
N GLU A 736 -15.17 27.51 -21.39
CA GLU A 736 -15.21 26.95 -22.75
C GLU A 736 -14.91 25.45 -22.76
N ARG A 737 -15.41 24.75 -23.76
CA ARG A 737 -15.17 23.31 -23.88
C ARG A 737 -13.81 23.03 -24.53
N ILE A 738 -13.16 22.01 -24.03
CA ILE A 738 -11.91 21.46 -24.55
C ILE A 738 -12.02 19.95 -24.75
N ARG A 739 -11.29 19.47 -25.74
CA ARG A 739 -11.03 18.05 -25.96
C ARG A 739 -9.63 17.73 -25.44
N VAL A 740 -9.55 16.71 -24.61
CA VAL A 740 -8.28 16.13 -24.12
C VAL A 740 -8.14 14.74 -24.69
N SER A 741 -7.15 14.52 -25.52
CA SER A 741 -6.94 13.24 -26.22
C SER A 741 -5.64 12.58 -25.76
N SER A 742 -5.62 11.26 -25.69
CA SER A 742 -4.44 10.40 -25.56
C SER A 742 -4.42 9.38 -26.69
N LYS A 743 -3.40 8.53 -26.77
CA LYS A 743 -3.36 7.44 -27.76
C LYS A 743 -4.50 6.43 -27.58
N ARG A 744 -5.22 6.44 -26.45
CA ARG A 744 -6.29 5.47 -26.09
C ARG A 744 -7.70 6.00 -26.32
N GLY A 745 -7.86 7.30 -26.46
CA GLY A 745 -9.16 7.93 -26.64
C GLY A 745 -9.16 9.40 -26.23
N HIS A 746 -10.34 9.96 -26.06
CA HIS A 746 -10.51 11.37 -25.68
C HIS A 746 -11.63 11.55 -24.66
N ILE A 747 -11.59 12.71 -24.00
CA ILE A 747 -12.68 13.24 -23.18
C ILE A 747 -12.96 14.67 -23.60
N GLU A 748 -14.20 15.12 -23.43
CA GLU A 748 -14.58 16.53 -23.59
C GLU A 748 -15.14 17.06 -22.25
N ALA A 749 -14.63 18.20 -21.84
CA ALA A 749 -15.00 18.79 -20.57
C ALA A 749 -14.86 20.31 -20.60
N VAL A 750 -15.38 20.98 -19.58
CA VAL A 750 -15.18 22.42 -19.40
C VAL A 750 -13.74 22.71 -18.99
N ALA A 751 -13.10 23.71 -19.61
CA ALA A 751 -11.79 24.18 -19.19
C ALA A 751 -11.88 25.00 -17.91
N LEU A 752 -11.07 24.67 -16.91
CA LEU A 752 -10.81 25.48 -15.73
C LEU A 752 -9.36 26.01 -15.82
N VAL A 753 -9.22 27.26 -16.28
CA VAL A 753 -7.91 27.91 -16.36
C VAL A 753 -7.46 28.36 -14.98
N THR A 754 -6.26 27.96 -14.56
CA THR A 754 -5.81 28.15 -13.18
C THR A 754 -4.33 28.52 -13.06
N LYS A 755 -3.99 29.26 -12.00
CA LYS A 755 -2.61 29.53 -11.57
C LYS A 755 -1.99 28.37 -10.77
N ARG A 756 -2.77 27.36 -10.43
CA ARG A 756 -2.32 26.22 -9.60
C ARG A 756 -1.43 25.23 -10.36
N ILE A 757 -1.54 25.22 -11.69
CA ILE A 757 -0.72 24.39 -12.58
C ILE A 757 0.11 25.35 -13.46
N LYS A 758 1.43 25.29 -13.33
CA LYS A 758 2.35 26.14 -14.11
C LYS A 758 3.16 25.29 -15.07
N ALA A 759 3.55 25.89 -16.20
CA ALA A 759 4.56 25.30 -17.05
C ALA A 759 5.87 25.11 -16.29
N MET A 760 6.53 23.98 -16.51
CA MET A 760 7.80 23.61 -15.86
C MET A 760 8.89 23.51 -16.94
N GLN A 761 10.13 23.81 -16.58
CA GLN A 761 11.28 23.55 -17.45
C GLN A 761 11.81 22.14 -17.17
N VAL A 762 11.68 21.26 -18.13
CA VAL A 762 12.11 19.87 -18.03
C VAL A 762 13.04 19.58 -19.20
N ASP A 763 14.27 19.18 -18.92
CA ASP A 763 15.32 18.96 -19.94
C ASP A 763 15.47 20.14 -20.91
N GLY A 764 15.38 21.36 -20.37
CA GLY A 764 15.51 22.62 -21.12
C GLY A 764 14.31 23.02 -21.98
N LYS A 765 13.17 22.33 -21.85
CA LYS A 765 11.95 22.61 -22.62
C LYS A 765 10.75 22.89 -21.68
N PRO A 766 9.83 23.77 -22.07
CA PRO A 766 8.60 23.98 -21.33
C PRO A 766 7.72 22.71 -21.42
N LEU A 767 7.17 22.29 -20.29
CA LEU A 767 6.26 21.17 -20.18
C LEU A 767 5.01 21.57 -19.41
N HIS A 768 3.84 21.29 -19.97
CA HIS A 768 2.55 21.57 -19.36
C HIS A 768 1.95 20.31 -18.72
N HIS A 769 1.38 20.45 -17.52
CA HIS A 769 0.52 19.47 -16.90
C HIS A 769 -0.95 19.81 -17.11
N VAL A 770 -1.76 18.75 -17.20
CA VAL A 770 -3.22 18.81 -17.34
C VAL A 770 -3.84 18.03 -16.19
N GLY A 771 -4.63 18.69 -15.35
CA GLY A 771 -5.25 18.11 -14.18
C GLY A 771 -6.65 17.57 -14.49
N ILE A 772 -6.89 16.26 -14.28
CA ILE A 772 -8.14 15.59 -14.64
C ILE A 772 -8.79 14.99 -13.40
N PRO A 773 -9.89 15.60 -12.88
CA PRO A 773 -10.67 15.00 -11.81
C PRO A 773 -11.34 13.70 -12.26
N ILE A 774 -11.43 12.71 -11.35
CA ILE A 774 -11.87 11.35 -11.70
C ILE A 774 -13.36 11.07 -11.42
N HIS A 775 -14.12 12.03 -10.93
CA HIS A 775 -15.40 11.77 -10.25
C HIS A 775 -16.62 11.59 -11.16
N TRP A 776 -16.52 11.92 -12.45
CA TRP A 776 -17.63 11.83 -13.39
C TRP A 776 -17.69 10.49 -14.11
N GLY A 777 -18.82 10.22 -14.70
CA GLY A 777 -19.13 9.03 -15.48
C GLY A 777 -20.52 9.14 -16.11
N PHE A 778 -21.03 8.03 -16.61
CA PHE A 778 -22.32 8.00 -17.30
C PHE A 778 -23.49 7.53 -16.43
N THR A 779 -23.26 7.28 -15.13
CA THR A 779 -24.28 6.98 -14.11
C THR A 779 -24.28 8.04 -13.02
N GLY A 780 -25.30 8.03 -12.18
CA GLY A 780 -25.46 9.00 -11.07
C GLY A 780 -26.39 10.16 -11.41
N VAL A 781 -26.41 11.17 -10.50
CA VAL A 781 -27.30 12.34 -10.58
C VAL A 781 -26.59 13.63 -11.02
N THR A 782 -25.24 13.61 -11.11
CA THR A 782 -24.47 14.68 -11.78
C THR A 782 -24.76 14.70 -13.27
N LYS A 783 -24.39 15.78 -13.97
CA LYS A 783 -24.34 15.72 -15.43
C LYS A 783 -23.42 14.56 -15.86
N LYS A 784 -23.83 13.81 -16.86
CA LYS A 784 -22.99 12.75 -17.43
C LYS A 784 -21.67 13.33 -17.92
N GLY A 785 -20.61 12.55 -17.77
CA GLY A 785 -19.26 12.93 -18.18
C GLY A 785 -18.46 11.70 -18.61
N TYR A 786 -17.31 11.96 -19.18
CA TYR A 786 -16.37 10.93 -19.59
C TYR A 786 -15.63 10.36 -18.37
N LEU A 787 -15.33 9.09 -18.41
CA LEU A 787 -14.44 8.48 -17.43
C LEU A 787 -12.99 8.89 -17.71
N ALA A 788 -12.32 9.48 -16.73
CA ALA A 788 -10.93 9.94 -16.85
C ALA A 788 -9.98 8.82 -17.32
N ASN A 789 -10.29 7.56 -16.93
CA ASN A 789 -9.51 6.38 -17.31
C ASN A 789 -9.66 5.94 -18.78
N THR A 790 -10.44 6.64 -19.59
CA THR A 790 -10.36 6.58 -21.05
C THR A 790 -8.95 6.97 -21.54
N LEU A 791 -8.27 7.85 -20.83
CA LEU A 791 -6.97 8.40 -21.22
C LEU A 791 -5.76 7.62 -20.69
N THR A 792 -5.93 6.79 -19.65
CA THR A 792 -4.81 6.18 -18.91
C THR A 792 -4.29 4.88 -19.54
N PRO A 793 -2.96 4.60 -19.45
CA PRO A 793 -2.35 3.41 -20.05
C PRO A 793 -2.60 2.13 -19.24
N PHE A 794 -2.71 1.00 -19.94
CA PHE A 794 -2.89 -0.32 -19.31
C PHE A 794 -1.55 -0.96 -18.98
N VAL A 795 -0.84 -0.38 -18.04
CA VAL A 795 0.46 -0.83 -17.52
C VAL A 795 0.54 -0.52 -16.03
N GLY A 796 1.34 -1.25 -15.29
CA GLY A 796 1.45 -1.09 -13.85
C GLY A 796 2.88 -1.14 -13.34
N ASP A 797 2.97 -1.01 -12.01
CA ASP A 797 4.21 -1.12 -11.24
C ASP A 797 4.86 -2.50 -11.40
N GLY A 798 6.18 -2.55 -11.47
CA GLY A 798 6.94 -3.78 -11.68
C GLY A 798 6.83 -4.81 -10.53
N ASN A 799 6.42 -4.39 -9.34
CA ASN A 799 6.29 -5.25 -8.16
C ASN A 799 4.83 -5.59 -7.83
N THR A 800 3.97 -4.58 -7.81
CA THR A 800 2.59 -4.68 -7.33
C THR A 800 1.57 -4.76 -8.46
N ASN A 801 1.98 -4.47 -9.69
CA ASN A 801 1.11 -4.30 -10.87
C ASN A 801 -0.03 -3.27 -10.65
N THR A 802 0.15 -2.34 -9.71
CA THR A 802 -0.76 -1.20 -9.54
C THR A 802 -0.76 -0.35 -10.80
N PRO A 803 -1.91 -0.09 -11.44
CA PRO A 803 -1.95 0.62 -12.72
C PRO A 803 -1.44 2.06 -12.66
N GLU A 804 -0.86 2.51 -13.77
CA GLU A 804 -0.42 3.90 -13.97
C GLU A 804 -1.62 4.81 -14.23
N PHE A 805 -1.81 5.80 -13.36
CA PHE A 805 -2.90 6.80 -13.48
C PHE A 805 -2.40 8.24 -13.38
N LYS A 806 -1.12 8.43 -13.09
CA LYS A 806 -0.59 9.75 -12.71
C LYS A 806 0.29 10.39 -13.77
N THR A 807 0.77 9.61 -14.74
CA THR A 807 1.56 10.15 -15.84
C THR A 807 1.20 9.46 -17.14
N PHE A 808 0.60 10.22 -18.04
CA PHE A 808 0.28 9.80 -19.40
C PHE A 808 0.26 11.01 -20.30
N LEU A 809 0.57 10.80 -21.58
CA LEU A 809 0.63 11.89 -22.54
C LEU A 809 -0.75 12.23 -23.10
N VAL A 810 -1.02 13.53 -23.20
CA VAL A 810 -2.27 14.08 -23.74
C VAL A 810 -2.02 15.26 -24.67
N LYS A 811 -2.98 15.53 -25.57
CA LYS A 811 -3.12 16.72 -26.36
C LYS A 811 -4.39 17.46 -25.93
N VAL A 812 -4.30 18.78 -25.76
CA VAL A 812 -5.45 19.64 -25.42
C VAL A 812 -5.78 20.50 -26.64
N GLU A 813 -7.04 20.52 -27.04
CA GLU A 813 -7.55 21.31 -28.16
C GLU A 813 -8.88 21.96 -27.77
N LYS A 814 -9.24 23.06 -28.39
CA LYS A 814 -10.61 23.62 -28.29
C LYS A 814 -11.58 22.65 -28.92
N ALA A 815 -12.71 22.34 -28.23
CA ALA A 815 -13.75 21.43 -28.72
C ALA A 815 -14.77 22.16 -29.58
#